data_c53a4f5253649d6bb4dcc336e93b80b5
#
_entry.id   c53a4f5253649d6bb4dcc336e93b80b5
#
_cell.length_a   1.000
_cell.length_b   1.000
_cell.length_c   1.000
_cell.angle_alpha   90.00
_cell.angle_beta   90.00
_cell.angle_gamma   90.00
#
_symmetry.space_group_name_H-M   'P 1'
#
loop_
_entity.id
_entity.type
_entity.pdbx_description
1 polymer ?
#
loop_
_entity_poly.entity_id
_entity_poly.type
_entity_poly.pdbx_seq_one_letter_code
_entity_poly.pdbx_strand_id
1 'polypeptide(L)'
;MADKDSVEKYLENNPQFAKEYFDKKLRAEALSAAFSEPLDIKDTASFKDVNSVQEAAIIFDLLQELQKQTAVEKNLHKVLQRTALILQADRVSYYICRSRNGIPELATCLFDVTPTSKYEANLVNPQSEIVIPTDMGIVGHTATSKKPQNVPDITKNPKFCDFVDKQTGYKTKCVMSYPMIADKDCLGVIMVLNKIGADAFTPEDEKLFHKYMTFAQVICLQYHTAYMFNVESRRSQVNNSFFEELTDIERQFHKALYTVRIYLQAERYSVGLLDMTKEKEFYDEWPVKLGDVEPYKGPKTPDGREINFYKIIDYLLEAKEEIKVIPGPPADHWALVSGLPSYVAENGFICNMMNVAADDYFTFQKEAVDESGFVIKNVLSLPIVNKKEEIVGVATFFNRKDGKPFDEYDEQITEALTQFLGWSVLNCDTYDRLNRMEWRKDIAQEMLMYQTKCTSDEMQSILNTKEKFDAEPEDCDQKEMYKLLRANCPPADNVDGENLYNFGFSDFPVTEHGLIKAGIRMFFELGVVEKFKVPAETLTRWMYTVRKGYRAITYHNWRHGFNVGHTMFCLLQTGKLRKYYSDLDAFAMVAAAFCHDIDHRGTNNLYQTKSASPLAKLHGSSIMERHHLEYSKTLMGEESLNIFCNLQKRQFETVQHLFDVCIIATDLALYFKKRTMFQNIVNATEPMGDEKEAIAYISNNPIRKEIIMAMMMTGCDLSAITKPWEVQSKVALMVAAEFWEQGDLERSVLDQQPIPMMDRNCAEQLPKMQCGFIDFVCSFVYKEFSRFHKEITPMFDGLNNNRAHWNELAEVYNAKMKAIEDEKKKLEEEEAKKGIKVKQGLHRSSLRPRSKTFLICFFVVFRLAGGGGGGEGGKSKTCTVC
;
A
#
# COMPACT_ATOMS: atom_id res chain seq x y z
N MET A 1 -18.95 58.51 43.42
CA MET A 1 -19.47 57.16 43.21
C MET A 1 -20.90 57.33 42.76
N ALA A 2 -21.27 56.75 41.62
CA ALA A 2 -22.67 56.82 41.19
C ALA A 2 -23.45 55.92 42.17
N ASP A 3 -24.56 56.49 42.67
CA ASP A 3 -25.50 55.82 43.54
C ASP A 3 -26.09 54.58 42.84
N LYS A 4 -26.18 53.47 43.55
CA LYS A 4 -26.64 52.19 42.99
C LYS A 4 -28.00 52.34 42.34
N ASP A 5 -28.90 53.04 42.98
CA ASP A 5 -30.25 53.28 42.51
C ASP A 5 -30.29 54.12 41.20
N SER A 6 -29.35 55.05 41.03
CA SER A 6 -29.22 55.82 39.78
C SER A 6 -28.73 55.02 38.62
N VAL A 7 -27.86 54.03 38.87
CA VAL A 7 -27.35 53.11 37.83
C VAL A 7 -28.44 52.11 37.43
N GLU A 8 -29.18 51.56 38.39
CA GLU A 8 -30.30 50.66 38.12
C GLU A 8 -31.37 51.37 37.27
N LYS A 9 -31.73 52.54 37.66
CA LYS A 9 -32.76 53.41 36.96
C LYS A 9 -32.30 53.78 35.54
N TYR A 10 -30.96 53.94 35.35
CA TYR A 10 -30.43 54.26 34.04
C TYR A 10 -30.47 53.03 33.12
N LEU A 11 -30.12 51.82 33.64
CA LEU A 11 -30.14 50.56 32.89
C LEU A 11 -31.57 50.13 32.54
N GLU A 12 -32.53 50.35 33.46
CA GLU A 12 -33.97 50.11 33.21
C GLU A 12 -34.54 50.99 32.12
N ASN A 13 -34.13 52.25 32.10
CA ASN A 13 -34.60 53.21 31.08
C ASN A 13 -33.90 53.09 29.73
N ASN A 14 -32.78 52.31 29.67
CA ASN A 14 -32.02 52.13 28.43
C ASN A 14 -31.77 50.64 28.18
N PRO A 15 -32.76 49.79 27.88
CA PRO A 15 -32.63 48.36 27.80
C PRO A 15 -31.66 47.91 26.68
N GLN A 16 -31.57 48.70 25.64
CA GLN A 16 -30.66 48.36 24.51
C GLN A 16 -29.20 48.63 24.87
N PHE A 17 -28.90 49.68 25.62
CA PHE A 17 -27.57 49.95 26.16
C PHE A 17 -27.21 48.93 27.23
N ALA A 18 -28.14 48.53 28.10
CA ALA A 18 -27.93 47.47 29.08
C ALA A 18 -27.53 46.15 28.41
N LYS A 19 -28.25 45.74 27.36
CA LYS A 19 -27.95 44.57 26.58
C LYS A 19 -26.56 44.64 25.94
N GLU A 20 -26.23 45.70 25.23
CA GLU A 20 -24.89 45.89 24.61
C GLU A 20 -23.77 45.98 25.64
N TYR A 21 -24.01 46.54 26.80
CA TYR A 21 -23.05 46.64 27.89
C TYR A 21 -22.77 45.26 28.49
N PHE A 22 -23.83 44.47 28.74
CA PHE A 22 -23.71 43.10 29.25
C PHE A 22 -23.06 42.18 28.24
N ASP A 23 -23.43 42.24 26.97
CA ASP A 23 -22.86 41.45 25.90
C ASP A 23 -21.33 41.75 25.70
N LYS A 24 -20.89 42.99 25.89
CA LYS A 24 -19.48 43.40 25.70
C LYS A 24 -18.63 43.32 26.96
N LYS A 25 -19.17 43.40 28.17
CA LYS A 25 -18.43 43.57 29.42
C LYS A 25 -18.57 42.42 30.42
N LEU A 26 -19.55 41.54 30.26
CA LEU A 26 -19.70 40.40 31.13
C LEU A 26 -18.66 39.32 30.79
N ARG A 27 -17.54 39.37 31.51
CA ARG A 27 -16.58 38.26 31.53
C ARG A 27 -17.00 37.24 32.58
N ALA A 28 -16.69 35.97 32.35
CA ALA A 28 -16.97 34.87 33.27
C ALA A 28 -16.45 35.15 34.70
N GLU A 29 -15.34 35.89 34.83
CA GLU A 29 -14.77 36.36 36.12
C GLU A 29 -15.66 37.33 36.90
N ALA A 30 -16.38 38.23 36.22
CA ALA A 30 -17.28 39.17 36.86
C ALA A 30 -18.58 38.48 37.35
N LEU A 31 -19.06 37.48 36.61
CA LEU A 31 -20.17 36.64 37.05
C LEU A 31 -19.75 35.73 38.21
N SER A 32 -18.56 35.15 38.16
CA SER A 32 -17.98 34.33 39.25
C SER A 32 -17.87 35.14 40.56
N ALA A 33 -17.43 36.41 40.48
CA ALA A 33 -17.32 37.29 41.67
C ALA A 33 -18.67 37.71 42.23
N ALA A 34 -19.71 37.82 41.40
CA ALA A 34 -21.07 38.19 41.81
C ALA A 34 -21.84 37.03 42.48
N PHE A 35 -21.44 35.77 42.22
CA PHE A 35 -22.11 34.57 42.75
C PHE A 35 -21.15 33.74 43.63
N SER A 36 -20.25 34.36 44.36
CA SER A 36 -19.18 33.72 45.15
C SER A 36 -19.64 33.00 46.43
N GLU A 37 -20.90 32.99 46.79
CA GLU A 37 -21.44 32.14 47.83
C GLU A 37 -22.02 30.87 47.22
N PRO A 38 -21.60 29.67 47.66
CA PRO A 38 -22.21 28.44 47.19
C PRO A 38 -23.68 28.40 47.60
N LEU A 39 -24.57 28.29 46.61
CA LEU A 39 -26.02 28.06 46.83
C LEU A 39 -26.18 26.81 47.69
N ASP A 40 -26.71 26.95 48.92
CA ASP A 40 -27.01 25.83 49.79
C ASP A 40 -28.13 24.99 49.11
N ILE A 41 -27.84 23.74 48.83
CA ILE A 41 -28.78 22.81 48.15
C ILE A 41 -30.12 22.72 48.86
N LYS A 42 -30.19 23.06 50.17
CA LYS A 42 -31.43 23.08 50.96
C LYS A 42 -32.41 24.15 50.51
N ASP A 43 -31.93 25.28 49.95
CA ASP A 43 -32.81 26.39 49.51
C ASP A 43 -33.42 26.10 48.13
N THR A 44 -32.93 25.12 47.39
CA THR A 44 -33.46 24.76 46.07
C THR A 44 -34.76 23.96 46.14
N ALA A 45 -35.23 23.56 47.33
CA ALA A 45 -36.54 22.89 47.52
C ALA A 45 -37.75 23.83 47.23
N SER A 46 -37.55 25.13 47.10
CA SER A 46 -38.60 26.11 46.81
C SER A 46 -38.65 26.53 45.34
N PHE A 47 -38.15 25.75 44.43
CA PHE A 47 -38.12 26.01 42.98
C PHE A 47 -39.51 26.24 42.32
N LYS A 48 -40.59 26.21 43.07
CA LYS A 48 -41.94 26.52 42.54
C LYS A 48 -42.07 27.97 42.01
N ASP A 49 -41.24 28.89 42.52
CA ASP A 49 -41.31 30.34 42.21
C ASP A 49 -39.97 30.89 41.68
N VAL A 50 -39.24 30.09 40.85
CA VAL A 50 -37.96 30.54 40.27
C VAL A 50 -38.16 31.69 39.32
N ASN A 51 -37.74 32.86 39.70
CA ASN A 51 -37.61 34.00 38.79
C ASN A 51 -36.33 33.89 37.93
N SER A 52 -36.22 34.66 36.87
CA SER A 52 -35.17 34.56 35.86
C SER A 52 -33.74 34.68 36.41
N VAL A 53 -33.54 35.26 37.56
CA VAL A 53 -32.22 35.41 38.22
C VAL A 53 -31.76 34.10 38.87
N GLN A 54 -32.68 33.34 39.46
CA GLN A 54 -32.38 32.07 40.07
C GLN A 54 -32.14 31.01 39.01
N GLU A 55 -32.81 31.07 37.87
CA GLU A 55 -32.59 30.22 36.72
C GLU A 55 -31.17 30.43 36.17
N ALA A 56 -30.74 31.65 35.99
CA ALA A 56 -29.39 32.00 35.54
C ALA A 56 -28.30 31.54 36.52
N ALA A 57 -28.56 31.57 37.84
CA ALA A 57 -27.65 31.08 38.87
C ALA A 57 -27.46 29.57 38.79
N ILE A 58 -28.53 28.80 38.53
CA ILE A 58 -28.47 27.33 38.39
C ILE A 58 -27.68 26.96 37.14
N ILE A 59 -27.92 27.68 36.02
CA ILE A 59 -27.18 27.43 34.76
C ILE A 59 -25.70 27.76 34.95
N PHE A 60 -25.42 28.86 35.63
CA PHE A 60 -24.04 29.31 35.87
C PHE A 60 -23.28 28.34 36.80
N ASP A 61 -23.94 27.84 37.83
CA ASP A 61 -23.36 26.85 38.72
C ASP A 61 -23.09 25.50 37.98
N LEU A 62 -23.99 25.10 37.07
CA LEU A 62 -23.76 23.98 36.18
C LEU A 62 -22.56 24.22 35.27
N LEU A 63 -22.43 25.40 34.69
CA LEU A 63 -21.29 25.74 33.80
C LEU A 63 -19.99 25.85 34.58
N GLN A 64 -19.98 26.35 35.83
CA GLN A 64 -18.79 26.38 36.69
C GLN A 64 -18.31 24.96 37.05
N GLU A 65 -19.23 24.06 37.33
CA GLU A 65 -18.86 22.68 37.61
C GLU A 65 -18.31 21.98 36.41
N LEU A 66 -18.82 22.25 35.22
CA LEU A 66 -18.27 21.77 33.96
C LEU A 66 -16.81 22.23 33.74
N GLN A 67 -16.48 23.44 34.20
CA GLN A 67 -15.10 23.97 34.10
C GLN A 67 -14.15 23.38 35.15
N LYS A 68 -14.66 22.99 36.31
CA LYS A 68 -13.84 22.46 37.44
C LYS A 68 -13.51 20.99 37.33
N GLN A 69 -14.29 20.20 36.61
CA GLN A 69 -14.11 18.74 36.50
C GLN A 69 -13.89 18.32 35.05
N THR A 70 -12.78 17.66 34.82
CA THR A 70 -12.48 17.01 33.54
C THR A 70 -13.25 15.68 33.32
N ALA A 71 -13.89 15.14 34.37
CA ALA A 71 -14.65 13.91 34.29
C ALA A 71 -16.12 14.21 33.99
N VAL A 72 -16.49 14.11 32.72
CA VAL A 72 -17.86 14.43 32.20
C VAL A 72 -18.90 13.46 32.77
N GLU A 73 -18.51 12.22 33.09
CA GLU A 73 -19.39 11.23 33.74
C GLU A 73 -19.89 11.70 35.11
N LYS A 74 -19.03 12.34 35.90
CA LYS A 74 -19.40 12.93 37.20
C LYS A 74 -20.35 14.10 37.05
N ASN A 75 -20.22 14.85 35.96
CA ASN A 75 -21.14 15.94 35.64
C ASN A 75 -22.53 15.40 35.29
N LEU A 76 -22.62 14.33 34.49
CA LEU A 76 -23.89 13.68 34.20
C LEU A 76 -24.54 13.13 35.50
N HIS A 77 -23.77 12.48 36.38
CA HIS A 77 -24.28 12.02 37.67
C HIS A 77 -24.86 13.16 38.50
N LYS A 78 -24.22 14.34 38.56
CA LYS A 78 -24.74 15.51 39.23
C LYS A 78 -26.02 16.05 38.59
N VAL A 79 -26.13 16.03 37.26
CA VAL A 79 -27.38 16.39 36.57
C VAL A 79 -28.51 15.47 37.02
N LEU A 80 -28.26 14.15 37.12
CA LEU A 80 -29.26 13.19 37.57
C LEU A 80 -29.62 13.38 39.05
N GLN A 81 -28.66 13.65 39.96
CA GLN A 81 -28.89 14.00 41.35
C GLN A 81 -29.76 15.24 41.49
N ARG A 82 -29.47 16.27 40.73
CA ARG A 82 -30.28 17.51 40.75
C ARG A 82 -31.67 17.28 40.16
N THR A 83 -31.79 16.48 39.11
CA THR A 83 -33.11 16.07 38.59
C THR A 83 -33.91 15.39 39.66
N ALA A 84 -33.33 14.43 40.42
CA ALA A 84 -34.00 13.78 41.53
C ALA A 84 -34.45 14.77 42.61
N LEU A 85 -33.59 15.72 42.94
CA LEU A 85 -33.88 16.74 43.95
C LEU A 85 -34.99 17.70 43.51
N ILE A 86 -34.88 18.29 42.30
CA ILE A 86 -35.82 19.29 41.77
C ILE A 86 -37.24 18.69 41.62
N LEU A 87 -37.30 17.46 41.11
CA LEU A 87 -38.58 16.74 40.91
C LEU A 87 -39.08 16.01 42.15
N GLN A 88 -38.31 16.06 43.25
CA GLN A 88 -38.57 15.23 44.44
C GLN A 88 -38.81 13.76 44.06
N ALA A 89 -37.93 13.22 43.23
CA ALA A 89 -38.01 11.87 42.75
C ALA A 89 -37.20 10.93 43.61
N ASP A 90 -37.66 9.68 43.75
CA ASP A 90 -36.95 8.66 44.53
C ASP A 90 -35.66 8.26 43.81
N ARG A 91 -35.75 8.00 42.52
CA ARG A 91 -34.60 7.59 41.71
C ARG A 91 -34.63 8.18 40.31
N VAL A 92 -33.41 8.38 39.76
CA VAL A 92 -33.21 8.78 38.39
C VAL A 92 -32.13 7.87 37.75
N SER A 93 -32.42 7.39 36.55
CA SER A 93 -31.50 6.52 35.81
C SER A 93 -31.29 7.08 34.38
N TYR A 94 -30.09 6.87 33.83
CA TYR A 94 -29.76 7.22 32.47
C TYR A 94 -29.48 5.95 31.66
N TYR A 95 -30.16 5.81 30.54
CA TYR A 95 -29.99 4.78 29.54
C TYR A 95 -29.33 5.37 28.30
N ILE A 96 -28.19 4.86 27.87
CA ILE A 96 -27.52 5.26 26.65
C ILE A 96 -28.10 4.48 25.47
N CYS A 97 -28.36 5.17 24.35
CA CYS A 97 -28.68 4.51 23.08
C CYS A 97 -27.37 4.08 22.39
N ARG A 98 -27.29 2.83 22.05
CA ARG A 98 -26.18 2.27 21.28
C ARG A 98 -26.72 1.25 20.29
N SER A 99 -25.89 0.87 19.30
CA SER A 99 -26.20 -0.19 18.35
C SER A 99 -25.32 -1.38 18.62
N ARG A 100 -25.90 -2.58 18.65
CA ARG A 100 -25.20 -3.84 18.78
C ARG A 100 -25.64 -4.76 17.66
N ASN A 101 -24.71 -5.26 16.84
CA ASN A 101 -24.99 -6.04 15.63
C ASN A 101 -26.00 -5.36 14.69
N GLY A 102 -25.92 -4.02 14.56
CA GLY A 102 -26.88 -3.25 13.76
C GLY A 102 -28.27 -3.06 14.40
N ILE A 103 -28.52 -3.65 15.60
CA ILE A 103 -29.78 -3.53 16.33
C ILE A 103 -29.65 -2.45 17.39
N PRO A 104 -30.48 -1.39 17.35
CA PRO A 104 -30.44 -0.35 18.37
C PRO A 104 -30.97 -0.87 19.71
N GLU A 105 -30.23 -0.60 20.78
CA GLU A 105 -30.57 -0.99 22.15
C GLU A 105 -30.36 0.15 23.14
N LEU A 106 -30.96 0.04 24.30
CA LEU A 106 -30.84 0.95 25.44
C LEU A 106 -30.12 0.24 26.58
N ALA A 107 -29.01 0.76 27.04
CA ALA A 107 -28.20 0.17 28.09
C ALA A 107 -28.07 1.11 29.29
N THR A 108 -28.14 0.57 30.50
CA THR A 108 -27.95 1.36 31.72
C THR A 108 -26.52 1.84 31.87
N CYS A 109 -26.34 3.13 32.09
CA CYS A 109 -25.02 3.74 32.29
C CYS A 109 -24.86 4.24 33.75
N LEU A 110 -25.79 5.08 34.19
CA LEU A 110 -25.93 5.51 35.59
C LEU A 110 -27.30 5.10 36.08
N PHE A 111 -27.32 4.25 37.09
CA PHE A 111 -28.56 3.62 37.54
C PHE A 111 -28.86 3.93 39.00
N ASP A 112 -30.12 4.12 39.30
CA ASP A 112 -30.65 4.38 40.66
C ASP A 112 -29.98 5.56 41.38
N VAL A 113 -29.79 6.67 40.67
CA VAL A 113 -29.24 7.89 41.26
C VAL A 113 -30.25 8.55 42.16
N THR A 114 -29.87 8.78 43.42
CA THR A 114 -30.67 9.52 44.42
C THR A 114 -29.99 10.87 44.70
N PRO A 115 -30.69 11.83 45.36
CA PRO A 115 -30.10 13.15 45.63
C PRO A 115 -28.76 13.11 46.43
N THR A 116 -28.48 12.04 47.15
CA THR A 116 -27.35 11.88 48.08
C THR A 116 -26.41 10.75 47.70
N SER A 117 -26.72 10.00 46.66
CA SER A 117 -25.90 8.83 46.28
C SER A 117 -24.53 9.24 45.72
N LYS A 118 -23.50 8.42 45.90
CA LYS A 118 -22.16 8.63 45.35
C LYS A 118 -22.06 8.12 43.91
N TYR A 119 -21.24 8.75 43.10
CA TYR A 119 -21.02 8.39 41.69
C TYR A 119 -20.62 6.92 41.54
N GLU A 120 -19.67 6.46 42.37
CA GLU A 120 -19.13 5.11 42.32
C GLU A 120 -20.17 4.02 42.64
N ALA A 121 -21.22 4.39 43.39
CA ALA A 121 -22.31 3.48 43.73
C ALA A 121 -23.37 3.36 42.61
N ASN A 122 -23.47 4.34 41.74
CA ASN A 122 -24.48 4.40 40.67
C ASN A 122 -23.89 4.07 39.29
N LEU A 123 -22.58 3.95 39.21
CA LEU A 123 -21.92 3.54 37.96
C LEU A 123 -22.18 2.04 37.73
N VAL A 124 -22.79 1.72 36.60
CA VAL A 124 -23.11 0.33 36.23
C VAL A 124 -21.86 -0.36 35.71
N ASN A 125 -21.53 -1.51 36.34
CA ASN A 125 -20.47 -2.36 35.80
C ASN A 125 -20.99 -3.15 34.58
N PRO A 126 -20.15 -3.47 33.61
CA PRO A 126 -20.56 -4.25 32.44
C PRO A 126 -21.25 -5.57 32.74
N GLN A 127 -20.91 -6.21 33.89
CA GLN A 127 -21.50 -7.48 34.33
C GLN A 127 -22.91 -7.33 34.93
N SER A 128 -23.32 -6.13 35.34
CA SER A 128 -24.62 -5.82 35.91
C SER A 128 -25.45 -4.89 35.03
N GLU A 129 -25.06 -4.72 33.81
CA GLU A 129 -25.73 -3.85 32.84
C GLU A 129 -27.11 -4.38 32.45
N ILE A 130 -28.13 -3.54 32.51
CA ILE A 130 -29.48 -3.88 32.04
C ILE A 130 -29.62 -3.33 30.62
N VAL A 131 -29.84 -4.22 29.67
CA VAL A 131 -30.03 -3.88 28.26
C VAL A 131 -31.49 -4.10 27.87
N ILE A 132 -32.08 -3.13 27.22
CA ILE A 132 -33.47 -3.11 26.79
C ILE A 132 -33.56 -2.82 25.29
N PRO A 133 -34.27 -3.63 24.49
CA PRO A 133 -34.57 -3.29 23.12
C PRO A 133 -35.30 -1.95 22.96
N THR A 134 -35.10 -1.22 21.89
CA THR A 134 -35.72 0.10 21.67
C THR A 134 -37.23 0.05 21.44
N ASP A 135 -37.82 -1.11 21.24
CA ASP A 135 -39.25 -1.34 21.13
C ASP A 135 -39.93 -1.71 22.45
N MET A 136 -39.16 -1.88 23.53
CA MET A 136 -39.64 -2.43 24.81
C MET A 136 -39.72 -1.38 25.91
N GLY A 137 -40.80 -1.38 26.64
CA GLY A 137 -40.98 -0.55 27.83
C GLY A 137 -41.21 0.94 27.54
N ILE A 138 -41.37 1.74 28.64
CA ILE A 138 -41.52 3.19 28.55
C ILE A 138 -40.23 3.83 28.02
N VAL A 139 -39.08 3.33 28.42
CA VAL A 139 -37.80 3.86 28.01
C VAL A 139 -37.57 3.69 26.49
N GLY A 140 -37.90 2.51 25.94
CA GLY A 140 -37.82 2.23 24.51
C GLY A 140 -38.81 3.08 23.70
N HIS A 141 -40.03 3.22 24.21
CA HIS A 141 -41.03 4.10 23.59
C HIS A 141 -40.59 5.56 23.58
N THR A 142 -39.97 6.06 24.63
CA THR A 142 -39.42 7.41 24.72
C THR A 142 -38.30 7.64 23.71
N ALA A 143 -37.38 6.66 23.59
CA ALA A 143 -36.29 6.71 22.61
C ALA A 143 -36.81 6.73 21.16
N THR A 144 -37.78 5.86 20.84
CA THR A 144 -38.34 5.72 19.49
C THR A 144 -39.24 6.91 19.08
N SER A 145 -40.15 7.34 20.01
CA SER A 145 -41.04 8.46 19.75
C SER A 145 -40.33 9.81 19.78
N LYS A 146 -39.15 9.87 20.41
CA LYS A 146 -38.39 11.10 20.64
C LYS A 146 -39.21 12.20 21.36
N LYS A 147 -40.15 11.79 22.21
CA LYS A 147 -41.03 12.68 22.97
C LYS A 147 -40.97 12.35 24.44
N PRO A 148 -40.97 13.39 25.35
CA PRO A 148 -41.11 13.15 26.76
C PRO A 148 -42.37 12.37 27.08
N GLN A 149 -42.32 11.53 28.11
CA GLN A 149 -43.48 10.81 28.60
C GLN A 149 -43.68 11.10 30.11
N ASN A 150 -44.93 11.29 30.53
CA ASN A 150 -45.33 11.34 31.91
C ASN A 150 -46.41 10.27 32.14
N VAL A 151 -46.09 9.27 32.95
CA VAL A 151 -46.98 8.15 33.24
C VAL A 151 -47.31 8.20 34.72
N PRO A 152 -48.48 8.75 35.09
CA PRO A 152 -48.89 8.91 36.48
C PRO A 152 -49.15 7.58 37.19
N ASP A 153 -49.60 6.56 36.47
CA ASP A 153 -49.89 5.23 36.97
C ASP A 153 -49.44 4.17 35.97
N ILE A 154 -48.37 3.47 36.30
CA ILE A 154 -47.79 2.46 35.42
C ILE A 154 -48.70 1.28 35.14
N THR A 155 -49.63 0.95 36.09
CA THR A 155 -50.55 -0.19 35.98
C THR A 155 -51.54 -0.03 34.84
N LYS A 156 -51.78 1.20 34.41
CA LYS A 156 -52.71 1.56 33.34
C LYS A 156 -52.00 1.75 31.98
N ASN A 157 -50.68 1.73 31.94
CA ASN A 157 -49.96 1.94 30.71
C ASN A 157 -49.57 0.62 30.05
N PRO A 158 -50.13 0.31 28.86
CA PRO A 158 -49.86 -0.97 28.20
C PRO A 158 -48.39 -1.12 27.73
N LYS A 159 -47.60 -0.05 27.75
CA LYS A 159 -46.18 -0.04 27.34
C LYS A 159 -45.24 -0.26 28.54
N PHE A 160 -45.77 -0.32 29.75
CA PHE A 160 -44.93 -0.63 30.91
C PHE A 160 -44.47 -2.09 30.86
N CYS A 161 -43.15 -2.31 31.07
CA CYS A 161 -42.57 -3.63 31.22
C CYS A 161 -41.93 -3.74 32.60
N ASP A 162 -42.33 -4.75 33.35
CA ASP A 162 -41.87 -5.00 34.73
C ASP A 162 -40.54 -5.75 34.81
N PHE A 163 -39.85 -5.89 33.66
CA PHE A 163 -38.58 -6.62 33.57
C PHE A 163 -37.52 -6.05 34.52
N VAL A 164 -37.32 -4.73 34.51
CA VAL A 164 -36.34 -4.03 35.34
C VAL A 164 -36.76 -4.12 36.84
N ASP A 165 -38.03 -3.94 37.13
CA ASP A 165 -38.54 -4.05 38.49
C ASP A 165 -38.32 -5.46 39.08
N LYS A 166 -38.55 -6.52 38.28
CA LYS A 166 -38.28 -7.91 38.67
C LYS A 166 -36.81 -8.18 38.90
N GLN A 167 -35.95 -7.60 38.07
CA GLN A 167 -34.50 -7.82 38.17
C GLN A 167 -33.90 -7.10 39.38
N THR A 168 -34.36 -5.88 39.67
CA THR A 168 -33.83 -5.03 40.75
C THR A 168 -34.57 -5.17 42.09
N GLY A 169 -35.74 -5.81 42.10
CA GLY A 169 -36.62 -5.88 43.27
C GLY A 169 -37.28 -4.54 43.64
N TYR A 170 -37.17 -3.54 42.74
CA TYR A 170 -37.78 -2.21 42.93
C TYR A 170 -39.24 -2.20 42.46
N LYS A 171 -40.06 -1.39 43.09
CA LYS A 171 -41.46 -1.24 42.68
C LYS A 171 -41.74 0.16 42.15
N THR A 172 -41.83 0.28 40.85
CA THR A 172 -42.20 1.51 40.16
C THR A 172 -43.69 1.76 40.33
N LYS A 173 -44.09 3.03 40.58
CA LYS A 173 -45.48 3.49 40.67
C LYS A 173 -45.82 4.50 39.58
N CYS A 174 -44.99 5.49 39.42
CA CYS A 174 -45.12 6.55 38.39
C CYS A 174 -43.78 6.84 37.78
N VAL A 175 -43.78 7.29 36.51
CA VAL A 175 -42.55 7.48 35.72
C VAL A 175 -42.66 8.77 34.88
N MET A 176 -41.62 9.58 34.88
CA MET A 176 -41.35 10.53 33.80
C MET A 176 -40.12 10.14 33.06
N SER A 177 -40.12 10.30 31.73
CA SER A 177 -38.98 10.03 30.89
C SER A 177 -38.73 11.14 29.89
N TYR A 178 -37.45 11.40 29.63
CA TYR A 178 -37.02 12.47 28.71
C TYR A 178 -35.97 11.93 27.73
N PRO A 179 -36.19 12.06 26.39
CA PRO A 179 -35.22 11.65 25.40
C PRO A 179 -34.16 12.75 25.24
N MET A 180 -32.91 12.34 25.25
CA MET A 180 -31.74 13.17 24.93
C MET A 180 -31.51 13.12 23.44
N ILE A 181 -31.77 14.19 22.71
CA ILE A 181 -31.74 14.21 21.24
C ILE A 181 -30.59 15.11 20.76
N ALA A 182 -29.80 14.62 19.82
CA ALA A 182 -28.89 15.45 19.04
C ALA A 182 -29.25 15.32 17.56
N ASP A 183 -29.45 16.44 16.90
CA ASP A 183 -29.94 16.52 15.52
C ASP A 183 -31.19 15.66 15.28
N LYS A 184 -31.03 14.48 14.71
CA LYS A 184 -32.13 13.56 14.43
C LYS A 184 -32.14 12.32 15.32
N ASP A 185 -31.07 12.10 16.10
CA ASP A 185 -30.84 10.82 16.80
C ASP A 185 -31.07 10.94 18.30
N CYS A 186 -31.61 9.88 18.91
CA CYS A 186 -31.74 9.78 20.35
C CYS A 186 -30.43 9.20 20.93
N LEU A 187 -29.73 10.00 21.73
CA LEU A 187 -28.47 9.61 22.37
C LEU A 187 -28.66 8.80 23.65
N GLY A 188 -29.82 8.97 24.29
CA GLY A 188 -30.16 8.29 25.52
C GLY A 188 -31.49 8.76 26.08
N VAL A 189 -31.91 8.13 27.18
CA VAL A 189 -33.17 8.45 27.88
C VAL A 189 -32.88 8.59 29.37
N ILE A 190 -33.36 9.70 29.95
CA ILE A 190 -33.41 9.89 31.39
C ILE A 190 -34.74 9.38 31.89
N MET A 191 -34.73 8.48 32.87
CA MET A 191 -35.91 7.94 33.57
C MET A 191 -35.93 8.47 34.97
N VAL A 192 -37.08 9.04 35.37
CA VAL A 192 -37.36 9.57 36.71
C VAL A 192 -38.46 8.71 37.33
N LEU A 193 -38.16 8.10 38.47
CA LEU A 193 -39.01 7.10 39.06
C LEU A 193 -39.56 7.57 40.41
N ASN A 194 -40.84 7.37 40.66
CA ASN A 194 -41.59 7.60 41.88
C ASN A 194 -41.41 8.96 42.54
N LYS A 195 -42.48 9.73 42.60
CA LYS A 195 -42.49 11.02 43.31
C LYS A 195 -42.54 10.84 44.81
N ILE A 196 -41.67 11.55 45.54
CA ILE A 196 -41.66 11.53 47.01
C ILE A 196 -42.78 12.44 47.53
N GLY A 197 -43.62 11.91 48.40
CA GLY A 197 -44.71 12.68 49.02
C GLY A 197 -45.99 12.88 48.18
N ALA A 198 -46.02 12.25 46.97
CA ALA A 198 -47.22 12.27 46.11
C ALA A 198 -47.30 10.96 45.30
N ASP A 199 -48.50 10.61 44.80
CA ASP A 199 -48.71 9.35 44.05
C ASP A 199 -48.26 9.46 42.57
N ALA A 200 -48.13 10.68 42.02
CA ALA A 200 -47.81 10.90 40.62
C ALA A 200 -47.11 12.28 40.38
N PHE A 201 -46.38 12.38 39.28
CA PHE A 201 -45.82 13.64 38.80
C PHE A 201 -46.90 14.49 38.15
N THR A 202 -46.91 15.79 38.49
CA THR A 202 -47.91 16.78 38.01
C THR A 202 -47.50 17.34 36.63
N PRO A 203 -48.41 17.99 35.87
CA PRO A 203 -48.07 18.71 34.65
C PRO A 203 -47.10 19.86 34.89
N GLU A 204 -47.00 20.38 36.10
CA GLU A 204 -46.04 21.44 36.50
C GLU A 204 -44.64 20.80 36.66
N ASP A 205 -44.54 19.60 37.26
CA ASP A 205 -43.27 18.86 37.29
C ASP A 205 -42.77 18.52 35.89
N GLU A 206 -43.68 18.21 34.99
CA GLU A 206 -43.34 17.93 33.59
C GLU A 206 -42.76 19.18 32.89
N LYS A 207 -43.36 20.35 33.07
CA LYS A 207 -42.85 21.63 32.55
C LYS A 207 -41.49 21.97 33.15
N LEU A 208 -41.33 21.78 34.44
CA LEU A 208 -40.10 22.05 35.16
C LEU A 208 -38.99 21.07 34.67
N PHE A 209 -39.31 19.77 34.50
CA PHE A 209 -38.42 18.79 33.96
C PHE A 209 -37.94 19.11 32.54
N HIS A 210 -38.90 19.49 31.66
CA HIS A 210 -38.59 19.88 30.30
C HIS A 210 -37.64 21.08 30.25
N LYS A 211 -37.95 22.12 31.07
CA LYS A 211 -37.13 23.33 31.17
C LYS A 211 -35.71 23.02 31.64
N TYR A 212 -35.56 22.23 32.69
CA TYR A 212 -34.26 21.80 33.20
C TYR A 212 -33.49 20.94 32.18
N MET A 213 -34.17 20.00 31.53
CA MET A 213 -33.52 19.13 30.50
C MET A 213 -33.06 19.92 29.29
N THR A 214 -33.69 21.01 28.91
CA THR A 214 -33.22 21.86 27.80
C THR A 214 -31.79 22.36 28.04
N PHE A 215 -31.41 22.66 29.28
CA PHE A 215 -30.05 23.04 29.64
C PHE A 215 -29.15 21.86 29.94
N ALA A 216 -29.67 20.84 30.64
CA ALA A 216 -28.93 19.61 30.97
C ALA A 216 -28.55 18.81 29.73
N GLN A 217 -29.32 18.93 28.65
CA GLN A 217 -29.02 18.27 27.37
C GLN A 217 -27.62 18.60 26.83
N VAL A 218 -27.12 19.83 27.06
CA VAL A 218 -25.76 20.21 26.65
C VAL A 218 -24.72 19.35 27.39
N ILE A 219 -24.93 19.06 28.68
CA ILE A 219 -24.03 18.23 29.49
C ILE A 219 -24.12 16.78 29.03
N CYS A 220 -25.32 16.29 28.73
CA CYS A 220 -25.50 14.96 28.20
C CYS A 220 -24.91 14.78 26.81
N LEU A 221 -24.99 15.80 25.97
CA LEU A 221 -24.33 15.84 24.68
C LEU A 221 -22.80 15.81 24.83
N GLN A 222 -22.25 16.60 25.75
CA GLN A 222 -20.82 16.56 26.07
C GLN A 222 -20.43 15.19 26.64
N TYR A 223 -21.26 14.59 27.48
CA TYR A 223 -21.02 13.22 27.98
C TYR A 223 -20.99 12.22 26.83
N HIS A 224 -21.95 12.26 25.93
CA HIS A 224 -21.99 11.36 24.79
C HIS A 224 -20.78 11.59 23.87
N THR A 225 -20.45 12.85 23.57
CA THR A 225 -19.26 13.20 22.78
C THR A 225 -17.97 12.76 23.47
N ALA A 226 -17.84 12.97 24.79
CA ALA A 226 -16.70 12.51 25.58
C ALA A 226 -16.67 10.98 25.72
N TYR A 227 -17.81 10.33 25.84
CA TYR A 227 -17.91 8.86 25.81
C TYR A 227 -17.42 8.32 24.47
N MET A 228 -17.92 8.86 23.36
CA MET A 228 -17.48 8.50 22.02
C MET A 228 -15.99 8.83 21.82
N PHE A 229 -15.55 9.99 22.29
CA PHE A 229 -14.15 10.40 22.25
C PHE A 229 -13.29 9.54 23.18
N ASN A 230 -13.73 9.13 24.37
CA ASN A 230 -13.02 8.24 25.27
C ASN A 230 -12.97 6.81 24.73
N VAL A 231 -14.03 6.32 24.10
CA VAL A 231 -14.02 5.06 23.35
C VAL A 231 -13.03 5.15 22.21
N GLU A 232 -13.03 6.24 21.46
CA GLU A 232 -12.06 6.50 20.39
C GLU A 232 -10.66 6.82 20.91
N SER A 233 -10.52 7.55 22.02
CA SER A 233 -9.23 7.91 22.61
C SER A 233 -8.59 6.73 23.35
N ARG A 234 -9.36 5.84 23.99
CA ARG A 234 -8.84 4.54 24.46
C ARG A 234 -8.43 3.67 23.29
N ARG A 235 -9.21 3.69 22.21
CA ARG A 235 -8.82 3.12 20.92
C ARG A 235 -7.53 3.75 20.41
N SER A 236 -7.37 5.06 20.54
CA SER A 236 -6.24 5.86 20.07
C SER A 236 -5.04 5.83 21.03
N GLN A 237 -5.21 5.72 22.35
CA GLN A 237 -4.09 5.58 23.32
C GLN A 237 -3.50 4.18 23.29
N VAL A 238 -4.31 3.18 23.12
CA VAL A 238 -3.82 1.87 22.70
C VAL A 238 -3.08 2.02 21.36
N ASN A 239 -3.56 2.83 20.43
CA ASN A 239 -2.86 3.16 19.19
C ASN A 239 -1.57 3.97 19.40
N ASN A 240 -1.55 5.05 20.18
CA ASN A 240 -0.37 5.92 20.30
C ASN A 240 0.79 5.22 21.02
N SER A 241 0.54 4.31 21.95
CA SER A 241 1.59 3.40 22.44
C SER A 241 2.08 2.42 21.36
N PHE A 242 1.35 2.30 20.25
CA PHE A 242 1.71 1.55 19.06
C PHE A 242 2.35 2.42 17.96
N PHE A 243 2.06 3.72 17.94
CA PHE A 243 2.53 4.67 16.92
C PHE A 243 3.97 5.16 17.12
N GLU A 244 4.60 4.90 18.25
CA GLU A 244 6.04 5.20 18.44
C GLU A 244 6.96 4.27 17.62
N GLU A 245 6.45 3.19 17.01
CA GLU A 245 7.19 2.29 16.12
C GLU A 245 6.45 2.08 14.78
N LEU A 246 6.21 3.16 14.05
CA LEU A 246 5.24 3.29 12.95
C LEU A 246 5.67 2.75 11.58
N THR A 247 6.65 1.89 11.48
CA THR A 247 7.16 1.45 10.18
C THR A 247 6.64 0.09 9.70
N ASP A 248 5.88 -0.65 10.54
CA ASP A 248 5.53 -2.03 10.22
C ASP A 248 4.08 -2.36 10.57
N ILE A 249 3.25 -2.54 9.53
CA ILE A 249 1.84 -2.95 9.63
C ILE A 249 1.68 -4.25 10.43
N GLU A 250 2.65 -5.15 10.28
CA GLU A 250 2.64 -6.47 10.89
C GLU A 250 2.79 -6.40 12.41
N ARG A 251 3.66 -5.52 12.89
CA ARG A 251 3.85 -5.27 14.33
C ARG A 251 2.64 -4.59 14.97
N GLN A 252 1.98 -3.69 14.25
CA GLN A 252 0.77 -3.02 14.75
C GLN A 252 -0.38 -4.00 14.90
N PHE A 253 -0.63 -4.81 13.88
CA PHE A 253 -1.59 -5.91 13.94
C PHE A 253 -1.29 -6.85 15.09
N HIS A 254 -0.04 -7.26 15.22
CA HIS A 254 0.36 -8.14 16.31
C HIS A 254 0.06 -7.55 17.67
N LYS A 255 0.42 -6.31 17.96
CA LYS A 255 0.14 -5.68 19.26
C LYS A 255 -1.35 -5.62 19.55
N ALA A 256 -2.17 -5.21 18.57
CA ALA A 256 -3.62 -5.17 18.72
C ALA A 256 -4.19 -6.57 19.00
N LEU A 257 -3.82 -7.55 18.18
CA LEU A 257 -4.26 -8.92 18.31
C LEU A 257 -3.74 -9.62 19.58
N TYR A 258 -2.51 -9.30 19.97
CA TYR A 258 -1.94 -9.78 21.24
C TYR A 258 -2.74 -9.26 22.44
N THR A 259 -3.15 -8.00 22.42
CA THR A 259 -3.99 -7.42 23.46
C THR A 259 -5.36 -8.12 23.49
N VAL A 260 -6.00 -8.29 22.32
CA VAL A 260 -7.26 -9.04 22.19
C VAL A 260 -7.13 -10.46 22.73
N ARG A 261 -6.07 -11.16 22.34
CA ARG A 261 -5.78 -12.52 22.80
C ARG A 261 -5.69 -12.61 24.33
N ILE A 262 -5.08 -11.62 24.98
CA ILE A 262 -4.98 -11.57 26.45
C ILE A 262 -6.37 -11.42 27.09
N TYR A 263 -7.21 -10.53 26.55
CA TYR A 263 -8.58 -10.34 27.05
C TYR A 263 -9.45 -11.58 26.86
N LEU A 264 -9.35 -12.22 25.70
CA LEU A 264 -10.06 -13.48 25.39
C LEU A 264 -9.43 -14.70 26.06
N GLN A 265 -8.26 -14.54 26.65
CA GLN A 265 -7.45 -15.67 27.13
C GLN A 265 -7.23 -16.77 26.10
N ALA A 266 -7.17 -16.41 24.81
CA ALA A 266 -6.94 -17.36 23.74
C ALA A 266 -5.49 -17.85 23.73
N GLU A 267 -5.29 -19.12 23.36
CA GLU A 267 -3.95 -19.70 23.24
C GLU A 267 -3.21 -19.19 22.03
N ARG A 268 -3.89 -19.17 20.86
CA ARG A 268 -3.33 -18.71 19.58
C ARG A 268 -4.31 -17.84 18.81
N TYR A 269 -3.80 -17.12 17.83
CA TYR A 269 -4.62 -16.47 16.80
C TYR A 269 -3.96 -16.57 15.42
N SER A 270 -4.78 -16.45 14.39
CA SER A 270 -4.36 -16.30 13.00
C SER A 270 -5.20 -15.22 12.33
N VAL A 271 -4.57 -14.33 11.59
CA VAL A 271 -5.26 -13.28 10.84
C VAL A 271 -4.94 -13.42 9.36
N GLY A 272 -5.98 -13.65 8.57
CA GLY A 272 -5.91 -13.61 7.13
C GLY A 272 -6.31 -12.23 6.62
N LEU A 273 -5.42 -11.56 5.87
CA LEU A 273 -5.72 -10.29 5.21
C LEU A 273 -6.20 -10.55 3.78
N LEU A 274 -7.31 -9.92 3.41
CA LEU A 274 -7.89 -10.01 2.07
C LEU A 274 -7.23 -9.00 1.14
N ASP A 275 -7.02 -9.41 -0.09
CA ASP A 275 -6.54 -8.51 -1.13
C ASP A 275 -7.62 -7.46 -1.44
N MET A 276 -7.35 -6.22 -1.06
CA MET A 276 -8.24 -5.08 -1.26
C MET A 276 -8.00 -4.38 -2.60
N THR A 277 -6.93 -4.74 -3.31
CA THR A 277 -6.64 -4.20 -4.63
C THR A 277 -7.45 -5.00 -5.66
N LYS A 278 -8.29 -4.32 -6.44
CA LYS A 278 -8.95 -4.92 -7.62
C LYS A 278 -7.95 -5.31 -8.71
N GLU A 279 -6.74 -4.84 -8.59
CA GLU A 279 -5.62 -5.07 -9.49
C GLU A 279 -4.52 -5.73 -8.68
N LYS A 280 -4.38 -7.07 -8.82
CA LYS A 280 -3.10 -7.70 -8.53
C LYS A 280 -2.06 -6.91 -9.33
N GLU A 281 -1.03 -6.40 -8.66
CA GLU A 281 0.05 -5.79 -9.38
C GLU A 281 0.55 -6.82 -10.38
N PHE A 282 0.45 -6.49 -11.67
CA PHE A 282 0.75 -7.28 -12.85
C PHE A 282 2.09 -8.05 -12.77
N TYR A 283 2.96 -7.65 -11.88
CA TYR A 283 4.35 -8.07 -11.78
C TYR A 283 4.59 -9.28 -10.88
N ASP A 284 3.61 -9.71 -10.10
CA ASP A 284 3.80 -10.78 -9.13
C ASP A 284 3.66 -12.17 -9.76
N GLU A 285 3.04 -12.28 -10.93
CA GLU A 285 2.90 -13.56 -11.66
C GLU A 285 3.46 -13.44 -13.08
N TRP A 286 4.51 -14.18 -13.36
CA TRP A 286 5.01 -14.36 -14.73
C TRP A 286 4.80 -15.84 -15.19
N PRO A 287 4.36 -16.09 -16.44
CA PRO A 287 3.99 -15.15 -17.48
C PRO A 287 2.68 -14.44 -17.15
N VAL A 288 2.62 -13.17 -17.53
CA VAL A 288 1.42 -12.38 -17.38
C VAL A 288 0.30 -13.01 -18.19
N LYS A 289 -0.83 -13.25 -17.54
CA LYS A 289 -2.01 -13.80 -18.22
C LYS A 289 -2.73 -12.70 -18.98
N LEU A 290 -2.48 -12.60 -20.29
CA LEU A 290 -3.34 -11.88 -21.23
C LEU A 290 -4.42 -12.86 -21.76
N GLY A 291 -5.65 -12.44 -21.71
CA GLY A 291 -6.78 -13.21 -22.26
C GLY A 291 -7.81 -13.57 -21.20
N ASP A 292 -8.90 -14.19 -21.61
CA ASP A 292 -9.99 -14.58 -20.74
C ASP A 292 -9.47 -15.35 -19.52
N VAL A 293 -9.28 -14.63 -18.42
CA VAL A 293 -9.07 -15.25 -17.11
C VAL A 293 -10.35 -16.04 -16.88
N GLU A 294 -10.25 -17.35 -16.64
CA GLU A 294 -11.42 -18.12 -16.23
C GLU A 294 -12.09 -17.37 -15.08
N PRO A 295 -13.41 -17.12 -15.17
CA PRO A 295 -14.10 -16.39 -14.12
C PRO A 295 -13.88 -17.11 -12.79
N TYR A 296 -13.53 -16.34 -11.77
CA TYR A 296 -13.33 -16.86 -10.42
C TYR A 296 -14.58 -17.62 -9.95
N LYS A 297 -14.43 -18.89 -9.60
CA LYS A 297 -15.50 -19.79 -9.16
C LYS A 297 -15.57 -19.97 -7.65
N GLY A 298 -14.71 -19.25 -6.91
CA GLY A 298 -14.64 -19.34 -5.44
C GLY A 298 -15.67 -18.46 -4.72
N PRO A 299 -15.70 -18.51 -3.38
CA PRO A 299 -16.57 -17.68 -2.55
C PRO A 299 -16.22 -16.18 -2.71
N LYS A 300 -17.24 -15.33 -2.59
CA LYS A 300 -17.11 -13.87 -2.70
C LYS A 300 -17.62 -13.21 -1.44
N THR A 301 -17.03 -12.06 -1.09
CA THR A 301 -17.51 -11.21 -0.01
C THR A 301 -18.91 -10.64 -0.32
N PRO A 302 -19.68 -10.13 0.66
CA PRO A 302 -21.02 -9.57 0.45
C PRO A 302 -21.06 -8.44 -0.61
N ASP A 303 -19.97 -7.72 -0.77
CA ASP A 303 -19.80 -6.65 -1.77
C ASP A 303 -19.28 -7.16 -3.13
N GLY A 304 -19.18 -8.48 -3.32
CA GLY A 304 -18.90 -9.15 -4.61
C GLY A 304 -17.42 -9.29 -4.96
N ARG A 305 -16.51 -8.99 -4.04
CA ARG A 305 -15.05 -9.18 -4.23
C ARG A 305 -14.66 -10.65 -4.05
N GLU A 306 -13.61 -11.07 -4.73
CA GLU A 306 -13.03 -12.40 -4.61
C GLU A 306 -12.34 -12.55 -3.24
N ILE A 307 -12.55 -13.69 -2.57
CA ILE A 307 -11.91 -13.98 -1.28
C ILE A 307 -10.55 -14.61 -1.56
N ASN A 308 -9.51 -13.78 -1.53
CA ASN A 308 -8.12 -14.20 -1.64
C ASN A 308 -7.35 -13.65 -0.45
N PHE A 309 -6.84 -14.55 0.40
CA PHE A 309 -5.94 -14.17 1.49
C PHE A 309 -4.53 -14.01 0.93
N TYR A 310 -4.06 -12.77 0.82
CA TYR A 310 -2.72 -12.51 0.28
C TYR A 310 -1.61 -12.61 1.34
N LYS A 311 -1.99 -12.54 2.63
CA LYS A 311 -1.08 -12.61 3.75
C LYS A 311 -1.77 -13.22 4.96
N ILE A 312 -1.05 -14.05 5.71
CA ILE A 312 -1.47 -14.55 7.02
C ILE A 312 -0.45 -14.11 8.08
N ILE A 313 -0.97 -13.75 9.25
CA ILE A 313 -0.18 -13.40 10.43
C ILE A 313 -0.59 -14.35 11.56
N ASP A 314 0.28 -15.29 11.87
CA ASP A 314 0.08 -16.28 12.93
C ASP A 314 0.83 -15.91 14.19
N TYR A 315 0.18 -16.10 15.31
CA TYR A 315 0.81 -16.12 16.62
C TYR A 315 0.96 -17.58 17.09
N LEU A 316 2.19 -17.99 17.26
CA LEU A 316 2.58 -19.32 17.69
C LEU A 316 3.24 -19.25 19.07
N LEU A 317 2.99 -20.25 19.92
CA LEU A 317 3.62 -20.40 21.22
C LEU A 317 4.42 -21.71 21.22
N GLU A 318 5.57 -21.70 20.54
CA GLU A 318 6.57 -22.76 20.60
C GLU A 318 7.74 -22.27 21.44
N ALA A 319 7.96 -22.74 22.64
CA ALA A 319 9.08 -22.36 23.52
C ALA A 319 9.34 -20.84 23.71
N LYS A 320 9.07 -20.02 22.71
CA LYS A 320 9.06 -18.55 22.68
C LYS A 320 7.84 -18.08 21.89
N GLU A 321 7.31 -16.91 22.28
CA GLU A 321 6.31 -16.22 21.48
C GLU A 321 6.91 -15.88 20.11
N GLU A 322 6.33 -16.40 19.04
CA GLU A 322 6.77 -16.16 17.67
C GLU A 322 5.59 -15.67 16.83
N ILE A 323 5.84 -14.60 16.07
CA ILE A 323 4.92 -14.09 15.05
C ILE A 323 5.46 -14.58 13.72
N LYS A 324 4.63 -15.31 12.99
CA LYS A 324 4.97 -15.81 11.67
C LYS A 324 4.10 -15.11 10.64
N VAL A 325 4.74 -14.34 9.76
CA VAL A 325 4.09 -13.68 8.64
C VAL A 325 4.31 -14.52 7.39
N ILE A 326 3.21 -14.92 6.74
CA ILE A 326 3.23 -15.79 5.57
C ILE A 326 2.58 -15.02 4.41
N PRO A 327 3.39 -14.50 3.46
CA PRO A 327 2.87 -13.92 2.23
C PRO A 327 2.43 -15.05 1.27
N GLY A 328 1.29 -14.89 0.63
CA GLY A 328 0.75 -15.87 -0.30
C GLY A 328 0.52 -17.25 0.35
N PRO A 329 -0.35 -17.34 1.39
CA PRO A 329 -0.51 -18.58 2.15
C PRO A 329 -1.00 -19.70 1.24
N PRO A 330 -0.51 -20.93 1.43
CA PRO A 330 -1.01 -22.10 0.71
C PRO A 330 -2.44 -22.43 1.17
N ALA A 331 -3.24 -23.04 0.28
CA ALA A 331 -4.65 -23.37 0.58
C ALA A 331 -4.80 -24.40 1.72
N ASP A 332 -3.78 -25.19 1.97
CA ASP A 332 -3.72 -26.17 3.05
C ASP A 332 -3.15 -25.61 4.36
N HIS A 333 -2.99 -24.30 4.46
CA HIS A 333 -2.55 -23.65 5.68
C HIS A 333 -3.50 -24.01 6.84
N TRP A 334 -2.93 -24.39 7.99
CA TRP A 334 -3.66 -24.93 9.14
C TRP A 334 -4.86 -24.08 9.61
N ALA A 335 -4.77 -22.75 9.48
CA ALA A 335 -5.84 -21.84 9.86
C ALA A 335 -6.91 -21.68 8.75
N LEU A 336 -6.59 -21.96 7.48
CA LEU A 336 -7.51 -21.81 6.34
C LEU A 336 -8.20 -23.11 5.93
N VAL A 337 -7.55 -24.25 6.17
CA VAL A 337 -8.00 -25.57 5.68
C VAL A 337 -9.40 -25.94 6.15
N SER A 338 -9.83 -25.41 7.29
CA SER A 338 -11.19 -25.63 7.81
C SER A 338 -12.30 -25.02 6.96
N GLY A 339 -11.97 -24.04 6.10
CA GLY A 339 -12.95 -23.24 5.36
C GLY A 339 -13.65 -22.15 6.19
N LEU A 340 -13.51 -22.16 7.52
CA LEU A 340 -14.17 -21.18 8.40
C LEU A 340 -13.78 -19.72 8.11
N PRO A 341 -12.50 -19.34 7.92
CA PRO A 341 -12.16 -17.97 7.57
C PRO A 341 -12.76 -17.50 6.24
N SER A 342 -12.84 -18.38 5.25
CA SER A 342 -13.49 -18.07 3.95
C SER A 342 -14.99 -17.88 4.13
N TYR A 343 -15.65 -18.70 4.95
CA TYR A 343 -17.07 -18.56 5.27
C TYR A 343 -17.37 -17.25 6.00
N VAL A 344 -16.54 -16.87 6.98
CA VAL A 344 -16.65 -15.59 7.69
C VAL A 344 -16.48 -14.41 6.73
N ALA A 345 -15.52 -14.48 5.79
CA ALA A 345 -15.32 -13.44 4.79
C ALA A 345 -16.49 -13.36 3.78
N GLU A 346 -17.13 -14.48 3.44
CA GLU A 346 -18.26 -14.55 2.52
C GLU A 346 -19.55 -13.99 3.14
N ASN A 347 -19.81 -14.30 4.40
CA ASN A 347 -21.08 -13.99 5.06
C ASN A 347 -21.01 -12.73 5.95
N GLY A 348 -19.82 -12.34 6.40
CA GLY A 348 -19.62 -11.19 7.30
C GLY A 348 -20.07 -11.45 8.74
N PHE A 349 -20.29 -12.70 9.15
CA PHE A 349 -20.78 -13.06 10.48
C PHE A 349 -19.63 -13.49 11.39
N ILE A 350 -19.79 -13.21 12.68
CA ILE A 350 -18.96 -13.79 13.74
C ILE A 350 -19.37 -15.26 13.91
N CYS A 351 -18.40 -16.15 13.85
CA CYS A 351 -18.59 -17.57 14.06
C CYS A 351 -17.90 -18.02 15.34
N ASN A 352 -18.67 -18.52 16.30
CA ASN A 352 -18.18 -19.10 17.55
C ASN A 352 -18.42 -20.62 17.55
N MET A 353 -17.32 -21.37 17.41
CA MET A 353 -17.32 -22.84 17.39
C MET A 353 -16.94 -23.35 18.75
N MET A 354 -17.93 -23.68 19.59
CA MET A 354 -17.75 -24.12 20.97
C MET A 354 -17.02 -25.46 21.07
N ASN A 355 -17.22 -26.33 20.09
CA ASN A 355 -16.59 -27.67 20.03
C ASN A 355 -16.40 -28.07 18.56
N VAL A 356 -15.17 -27.88 18.05
CA VAL A 356 -14.85 -28.19 16.65
C VAL A 356 -14.92 -29.69 16.32
N ALA A 357 -14.77 -30.56 17.31
CA ALA A 357 -14.84 -32.01 17.11
C ALA A 357 -16.29 -32.52 16.84
N ALA A 358 -17.29 -31.74 17.19
CA ALA A 358 -18.72 -32.06 17.00
C ALA A 358 -19.31 -31.33 15.78
N ASP A 359 -18.51 -30.56 15.03
CA ASP A 359 -18.97 -29.86 13.87
C ASP A 359 -18.80 -30.70 12.60
N ASP A 360 -19.87 -30.81 11.81
CA ASP A 360 -19.87 -31.56 10.55
C ASP A 360 -19.72 -30.66 9.31
N TYR A 361 -19.78 -29.33 9.47
CA TYR A 361 -19.73 -28.37 8.37
C TYR A 361 -18.32 -27.91 8.08
N PHE A 362 -17.51 -27.63 9.11
CA PHE A 362 -16.12 -27.23 8.96
C PHE A 362 -15.16 -28.36 9.33
N THR A 363 -14.17 -28.57 8.47
CA THR A 363 -13.21 -29.67 8.65
C THR A 363 -11.94 -29.17 9.34
N PHE A 364 -11.88 -29.29 10.66
CA PHE A 364 -10.67 -28.99 11.43
C PHE A 364 -9.73 -30.22 11.50
N GLN A 365 -8.43 -29.95 11.59
CA GLN A 365 -7.46 -31.00 11.84
C GLN A 365 -7.68 -31.64 13.22
N LYS A 366 -7.83 -32.96 13.26
CA LYS A 366 -8.01 -33.74 14.52
C LYS A 366 -6.67 -34.02 15.19
N GLU A 367 -5.60 -33.98 14.44
CA GLU A 367 -4.23 -34.17 14.91
C GLU A 367 -3.59 -32.85 15.33
N ALA A 368 -2.42 -32.92 15.96
CA ALA A 368 -1.68 -31.72 16.32
C ALA A 368 -1.29 -30.91 15.07
N VAL A 369 -1.53 -29.60 15.14
CA VAL A 369 -1.28 -28.68 14.02
C VAL A 369 0.22 -28.52 13.74
N ASP A 370 1.05 -28.66 14.77
CA ASP A 370 2.51 -28.50 14.72
C ASP A 370 3.23 -29.38 15.77
N GLU A 371 4.57 -29.27 15.81
CA GLU A 371 5.44 -30.02 16.73
C GLU A 371 5.17 -29.72 18.23
N SER A 372 4.45 -28.63 18.56
CA SER A 372 4.07 -28.29 19.93
C SER A 372 2.96 -29.18 20.51
N GLY A 373 2.32 -29.99 19.67
CA GLY A 373 1.18 -30.82 20.07
C GLY A 373 -0.15 -30.05 20.19
N PHE A 374 -0.25 -28.85 19.59
CA PHE A 374 -1.44 -28.00 19.65
C PHE A 374 -2.60 -28.62 18.87
N VAL A 375 -3.71 -28.87 19.56
CA VAL A 375 -4.96 -29.40 18.99
C VAL A 375 -6.05 -28.34 19.11
N ILE A 376 -6.78 -28.06 18.03
CA ILE A 376 -7.89 -27.10 18.02
C ILE A 376 -9.11 -27.72 18.71
N LYS A 377 -9.67 -27.01 19.70
CA LYS A 377 -10.84 -27.46 20.49
C LYS A 377 -12.04 -26.53 20.29
N ASN A 378 -11.83 -25.25 20.38
CA ASN A 378 -12.85 -24.23 20.15
C ASN A 378 -12.22 -23.04 19.38
N VAL A 379 -13.04 -22.35 18.60
CA VAL A 379 -12.59 -21.31 17.69
C VAL A 379 -13.59 -20.16 17.69
N LEU A 380 -13.08 -18.94 17.76
CA LEU A 380 -13.84 -17.72 17.55
C LEU A 380 -13.25 -17.00 16.35
N SER A 381 -14.03 -16.90 15.27
CA SER A 381 -13.61 -16.26 14.01
C SER A 381 -14.53 -15.10 13.65
N LEU A 382 -13.95 -13.99 13.21
CA LEU A 382 -14.68 -12.74 13.04
C LEU A 382 -14.09 -11.92 11.86
N PRO A 383 -14.96 -11.22 11.11
CA PRO A 383 -14.51 -10.36 10.02
C PRO A 383 -13.85 -9.09 10.58
N ILE A 384 -12.79 -8.64 9.96
CA ILE A 384 -12.19 -7.32 10.18
C ILE A 384 -12.78 -6.38 9.14
N VAL A 385 -13.49 -5.35 9.60
CA VAL A 385 -14.26 -4.45 8.72
C VAL A 385 -13.68 -3.05 8.79
N ASN A 386 -13.57 -2.38 7.63
CA ASN A 386 -13.14 -1.00 7.57
C ASN A 386 -14.32 -0.01 7.81
N LYS A 387 -14.05 1.31 7.78
CA LYS A 387 -15.08 2.38 7.94
C LYS A 387 -16.17 2.38 6.86
N LYS A 388 -15.94 1.68 5.74
CA LYS A 388 -16.92 1.55 4.65
C LYS A 388 -17.73 0.26 4.74
N GLU A 389 -17.61 -0.45 5.87
CA GLU A 389 -18.22 -1.76 6.08
C GLU A 389 -17.70 -2.85 5.12
N GLU A 390 -16.55 -2.61 4.47
CA GLU A 390 -15.89 -3.60 3.62
C GLU A 390 -15.03 -4.52 4.48
N ILE A 391 -15.11 -5.84 4.22
CA ILE A 391 -14.30 -6.83 4.94
C ILE A 391 -12.87 -6.79 4.40
N VAL A 392 -11.91 -6.45 5.24
CA VAL A 392 -10.48 -6.31 4.90
C VAL A 392 -9.64 -7.50 5.37
N GLY A 393 -10.23 -8.38 6.17
CA GLY A 393 -9.56 -9.56 6.67
C GLY A 393 -10.46 -10.37 7.60
N VAL A 394 -9.90 -11.45 8.13
CA VAL A 394 -10.56 -12.31 9.12
C VAL A 394 -9.58 -12.60 10.24
N ALA A 395 -10.00 -12.37 11.49
CA ALA A 395 -9.24 -12.73 12.67
C ALA A 395 -9.85 -13.99 13.30
N THR A 396 -9.04 -14.97 13.60
CA THR A 396 -9.47 -16.24 14.21
C THR A 396 -8.65 -16.51 15.46
N PHE A 397 -9.33 -16.73 16.57
CA PHE A 397 -8.76 -17.05 17.87
C PHE A 397 -9.04 -18.51 18.22
N PHE A 398 -8.04 -19.20 18.74
CA PHE A 398 -8.09 -20.63 18.99
C PHE A 398 -7.86 -20.92 20.45
N ASN A 399 -8.66 -21.81 20.98
CA ASN A 399 -8.61 -22.38 22.34
C ASN A 399 -8.54 -21.33 23.44
N ARG A 400 -9.52 -21.37 24.32
CA ARG A 400 -9.48 -20.58 25.55
C ARG A 400 -8.62 -21.28 26.61
N LYS A 401 -7.73 -20.57 27.28
CA LYS A 401 -6.74 -21.12 28.23
C LYS A 401 -7.36 -21.82 29.43
N ASP A 402 -8.58 -21.42 29.83
CA ASP A 402 -9.34 -22.07 30.94
C ASP A 402 -10.05 -23.37 30.50
N GLY A 403 -9.90 -23.74 29.22
CA GLY A 403 -10.51 -24.94 28.65
C GLY A 403 -12.00 -24.85 28.36
N LYS A 404 -12.65 -23.72 28.64
CA LYS A 404 -14.04 -23.46 28.29
C LYS A 404 -14.16 -22.95 26.86
N PRO A 405 -15.32 -23.10 26.21
CA PRO A 405 -15.56 -22.43 24.92
C PRO A 405 -15.62 -20.90 25.10
N PHE A 406 -15.44 -20.17 24.02
CA PHE A 406 -15.69 -18.74 23.99
C PHE A 406 -17.18 -18.48 24.22
N ASP A 407 -17.50 -17.46 25.02
CA ASP A 407 -18.86 -17.10 25.38
C ASP A 407 -19.35 -15.83 24.64
N GLU A 408 -20.61 -15.46 24.83
CA GLU A 408 -21.21 -14.28 24.23
C GLU A 408 -20.50 -12.97 24.63
N TYR A 409 -19.86 -12.95 25.80
CA TYR A 409 -19.08 -11.80 26.25
C TYR A 409 -17.77 -11.67 25.45
N ASP A 410 -17.13 -12.81 25.16
CA ASP A 410 -15.97 -12.88 24.29
C ASP A 410 -16.30 -12.39 22.87
N GLU A 411 -17.49 -12.75 22.35
CA GLU A 411 -17.99 -12.25 21.05
C GLU A 411 -18.17 -10.73 21.06
N GLN A 412 -18.75 -10.16 22.11
CA GLN A 412 -18.96 -8.70 22.23
C GLN A 412 -17.65 -7.93 22.31
N ILE A 413 -16.68 -8.44 23.06
CA ILE A 413 -15.33 -7.83 23.12
C ILE A 413 -14.68 -7.87 21.74
N THR A 414 -14.78 -8.98 21.04
CA THR A 414 -14.18 -9.13 19.71
C THR A 414 -14.85 -8.27 18.67
N GLU A 415 -16.18 -8.14 18.69
CA GLU A 415 -16.89 -7.24 17.77
C GLU A 415 -16.44 -5.78 17.91
N ALA A 416 -16.31 -5.29 19.15
CA ALA A 416 -15.78 -3.94 19.40
C ALA A 416 -14.35 -3.77 18.92
N LEU A 417 -13.57 -4.85 18.90
CA LEU A 417 -12.15 -4.85 18.51
C LEU A 417 -11.95 -5.03 17.00
N THR A 418 -12.89 -5.66 16.28
CA THR A 418 -12.80 -5.73 14.79
C THR A 418 -12.92 -4.39 14.11
N GLN A 419 -13.77 -3.51 14.62
CA GLN A 419 -13.86 -2.14 14.13
C GLN A 419 -12.52 -1.40 14.32
N PHE A 420 -11.85 -1.67 15.44
CA PHE A 420 -10.53 -1.12 15.74
C PHE A 420 -9.44 -1.69 14.81
N LEU A 421 -9.43 -2.99 14.58
CA LEU A 421 -8.49 -3.64 13.66
C LEU A 421 -8.69 -3.15 12.22
N GLY A 422 -9.94 -3.01 11.76
CA GLY A 422 -10.26 -2.45 10.45
C GLY A 422 -9.79 -1.00 10.29
N TRP A 423 -9.89 -0.20 11.36
CA TRP A 423 -9.36 1.16 11.37
C TRP A 423 -7.82 1.18 11.33
N SER A 424 -7.16 0.26 12.02
CA SER A 424 -5.69 0.11 11.97
C SER A 424 -5.21 -0.27 10.57
N VAL A 425 -5.88 -1.20 9.89
CA VAL A 425 -5.60 -1.55 8.48
C VAL A 425 -5.74 -0.32 7.59
N LEU A 426 -6.86 0.41 7.72
CA LEU A 426 -7.11 1.58 6.89
C LEU A 426 -6.08 2.69 7.13
N ASN A 427 -5.66 2.90 8.38
CA ASN A 427 -4.64 3.91 8.70
C ASN A 427 -3.28 3.53 8.15
N CYS A 428 -2.90 2.26 8.24
CA CYS A 428 -1.66 1.77 7.64
C CYS A 428 -1.70 1.90 6.11
N ASP A 429 -2.78 1.51 5.45
CA ASP A 429 -2.93 1.69 4.01
C ASP A 429 -2.90 3.18 3.62
N THR A 430 -3.54 4.04 4.41
CA THR A 430 -3.51 5.49 4.21
C THR A 430 -2.11 6.07 4.42
N TYR A 431 -1.39 5.61 5.44
CA TYR A 431 -0.03 6.02 5.73
C TYR A 431 0.94 5.55 4.64
N ASP A 432 0.80 4.31 4.19
CA ASP A 432 1.59 3.78 3.06
C ASP A 432 1.31 4.55 1.77
N ARG A 433 0.06 4.89 1.50
CA ARG A 433 -0.30 5.76 0.36
C ARG A 433 0.29 7.15 0.48
N LEU A 434 0.26 7.76 1.67
CA LEU A 434 0.89 9.07 1.92
C LEU A 434 2.40 9.01 1.73
N ASN A 435 3.07 7.99 2.28
CA ASN A 435 4.50 7.79 2.09
C ASN A 435 4.86 7.56 0.62
N ARG A 436 4.08 6.74 -0.08
CA ARG A 436 4.26 6.53 -1.53
C ARG A 436 4.06 7.83 -2.32
N MET A 437 3.09 8.66 -1.94
CA MET A 437 2.88 9.97 -2.55
C MET A 437 4.05 10.93 -2.26
N GLU A 438 4.59 10.91 -1.04
CA GLU A 438 5.75 11.71 -0.67
C GLU A 438 7.00 11.26 -1.44
N TRP A 439 7.26 9.97 -1.52
CA TRP A 439 8.37 9.43 -2.33
C TRP A 439 8.19 9.72 -3.82
N ARG A 440 6.98 9.61 -4.35
CA ARG A 440 6.68 10.03 -5.75
C ARG A 440 6.94 11.49 -5.96
N LYS A 441 6.60 12.35 -4.98
CA LYS A 441 6.89 13.78 -5.02
C LYS A 441 8.40 14.04 -5.04
N ASP A 442 9.16 13.36 -4.18
CA ASP A 442 10.62 13.48 -4.12
C ASP A 442 11.27 13.02 -5.43
N ILE A 443 10.80 11.89 -5.98
CA ILE A 443 11.23 11.38 -7.28
C ILE A 443 10.87 12.35 -8.39
N ALA A 444 9.64 12.84 -8.43
CA ALA A 444 9.19 13.79 -9.43
C ALA A 444 9.97 15.12 -9.36
N GLN A 445 10.30 15.58 -8.16
CA GLN A 445 11.11 16.78 -7.96
C GLN A 445 12.55 16.57 -8.43
N GLU A 446 13.13 15.39 -8.21
CA GLU A 446 14.44 15.02 -8.75
C GLU A 446 14.40 14.87 -10.27
N MET A 447 13.35 14.28 -10.83
CA MET A 447 13.11 14.19 -12.26
C MET A 447 13.02 15.56 -12.93
N LEU A 448 12.31 16.53 -12.32
CA LEU A 448 12.17 17.90 -12.84
C LEU A 448 13.52 18.61 -13.02
N MET A 449 14.55 18.27 -12.25
CA MET A 449 15.89 18.82 -12.41
C MET A 449 16.56 18.36 -13.73
N TYR A 450 16.19 17.20 -14.24
CA TYR A 450 16.76 16.60 -15.46
C TYR A 450 15.82 16.67 -16.66
N GLN A 451 14.54 17.00 -16.44
CA GLN A 451 13.54 17.06 -17.49
C GLN A 451 13.20 18.48 -17.90
N THR A 452 13.58 18.82 -19.12
CA THR A 452 12.90 19.87 -19.84
C THR A 452 12.09 19.24 -20.96
N LYS A 453 10.77 19.52 -21.02
CA LYS A 453 9.95 19.15 -22.19
C LYS A 453 10.60 19.71 -23.45
N CYS A 454 10.38 19.09 -24.60
CA CYS A 454 10.80 19.58 -25.88
C CYS A 454 10.34 21.03 -26.07
N THR A 455 11.27 21.92 -26.41
CA THR A 455 10.96 23.31 -26.69
C THR A 455 10.40 23.48 -28.11
N SER A 456 9.71 24.60 -28.37
CA SER A 456 9.21 24.91 -29.71
C SER A 456 10.34 25.01 -30.73
N ASP A 457 11.50 25.56 -30.33
CA ASP A 457 12.67 25.69 -31.21
C ASP A 457 13.27 24.33 -31.59
N GLU A 458 13.35 23.41 -30.62
CA GLU A 458 13.80 22.02 -30.86
C GLU A 458 12.86 21.29 -31.82
N MET A 459 11.54 21.44 -31.62
CA MET A 459 10.54 20.88 -32.54
C MET A 459 10.66 21.46 -33.93
N GLN A 460 10.83 22.79 -34.05
CA GLN A 460 11.00 23.48 -35.32
C GLN A 460 12.31 23.09 -36.00
N SER A 461 13.36 22.72 -35.27
CA SER A 461 14.64 22.26 -35.86
C SER A 461 14.48 20.98 -36.70
N ILE A 462 13.45 20.18 -36.46
CA ILE A 462 13.11 18.98 -37.25
C ILE A 462 11.99 19.26 -38.25
N LEU A 463 10.88 19.85 -37.76
CA LEU A 463 9.69 20.09 -38.61
C LEU A 463 9.89 21.16 -39.62
N ASN A 464 10.57 22.26 -39.24
CA ASN A 464 10.87 23.41 -40.12
C ASN A 464 9.62 24.01 -40.83
N THR A 465 8.46 24.00 -40.12
CA THR A 465 7.18 24.45 -40.68
C THR A 465 7.16 25.94 -40.97
N LYS A 466 7.82 26.76 -40.11
CA LYS A 466 7.91 28.21 -40.27
C LYS A 466 8.62 28.62 -41.53
N GLU A 467 9.68 27.93 -41.90
CA GLU A 467 10.40 28.18 -43.15
C GLU A 467 9.64 27.63 -44.36
N LYS A 468 8.97 26.48 -44.22
CA LYS A 468 8.35 25.77 -45.33
C LYS A 468 6.95 26.26 -45.68
N PHE A 469 6.13 26.53 -44.63
CA PHE A 469 4.72 26.85 -44.77
C PHE A 469 4.35 28.24 -44.22
N ASP A 470 5.28 28.94 -43.56
CA ASP A 470 5.04 30.17 -42.83
C ASP A 470 3.88 30.01 -41.77
N ALA A 471 3.82 28.85 -41.17
CA ALA A 471 2.77 28.49 -40.24
C ALA A 471 3.32 27.71 -39.04
N GLU A 472 2.59 27.69 -37.91
CA GLU A 472 2.87 26.83 -36.77
C GLU A 472 2.44 25.39 -37.09
N PRO A 473 3.03 24.38 -36.44
CA PRO A 473 2.73 22.97 -36.75
C PRO A 473 1.23 22.61 -36.56
N GLU A 474 0.55 23.28 -35.64
CA GLU A 474 -0.85 23.06 -35.31
C GLU A 474 -1.81 23.50 -36.44
N ASP A 475 -1.36 24.46 -37.28
CA ASP A 475 -2.14 25.01 -38.38
C ASP A 475 -1.91 24.27 -39.70
N CYS A 476 -1.00 23.27 -39.74
CA CYS A 476 -0.62 22.56 -40.95
C CYS A 476 -1.45 21.26 -41.14
N ASP A 477 -1.75 20.93 -42.40
CA ASP A 477 -2.36 19.63 -42.73
C ASP A 477 -1.43 18.47 -42.36
N GLN A 478 -1.93 17.48 -41.60
CA GLN A 478 -1.15 16.34 -41.11
C GLN A 478 -0.50 15.51 -42.23
N LYS A 479 -1.12 15.43 -43.41
CA LYS A 479 -0.53 14.71 -44.56
C LYS A 479 0.70 15.44 -45.12
N GLU A 480 0.64 16.75 -45.13
CA GLU A 480 1.81 17.57 -45.54
C GLU A 480 2.89 17.51 -44.49
N MET A 481 2.52 17.50 -43.20
CA MET A 481 3.43 17.34 -42.07
C MET A 481 4.16 15.98 -42.13
N TYR A 482 3.48 14.88 -42.46
CA TYR A 482 4.14 13.57 -42.61
C TYR A 482 5.16 13.58 -43.74
N LYS A 483 4.85 14.22 -44.92
CA LYS A 483 5.77 14.33 -46.01
C LYS A 483 7.01 15.19 -45.63
N LEU A 484 6.75 16.26 -44.91
CA LEU A 484 7.80 17.16 -44.45
C LEU A 484 8.71 16.47 -43.45
N LEU A 485 8.13 15.89 -42.39
CA LEU A 485 8.86 15.17 -41.34
C LEU A 485 9.68 14.01 -41.91
N ARG A 486 9.08 13.25 -42.82
CA ARG A 486 9.77 12.15 -43.52
C ARG A 486 10.93 12.64 -44.40
N ALA A 487 10.79 13.80 -45.05
CA ALA A 487 11.84 14.40 -45.89
C ALA A 487 12.99 14.98 -45.05
N ASN A 488 12.68 15.46 -43.82
CA ASN A 488 13.69 16.05 -42.92
C ASN A 488 14.44 14.97 -42.08
N CYS A 489 13.96 13.72 -42.11
CA CYS A 489 14.66 12.59 -41.52
C CYS A 489 15.56 11.92 -42.58
N PRO A 490 16.74 11.40 -42.17
CA PRO A 490 17.63 10.70 -43.12
C PRO A 490 16.94 9.45 -43.69
N PRO A 491 17.29 8.99 -44.88
CA PRO A 491 16.80 7.73 -45.42
C PRO A 491 17.32 6.57 -44.56
N ALA A 492 16.51 5.50 -44.40
CA ALA A 492 16.81 4.41 -43.50
C ALA A 492 18.05 3.59 -43.91
N ASP A 493 18.37 3.58 -45.19
CA ASP A 493 19.55 2.89 -45.76
C ASP A 493 20.84 3.68 -45.66
N ASN A 494 20.75 4.97 -45.29
CA ASN A 494 21.93 5.84 -45.15
C ASN A 494 21.71 6.92 -44.08
N VAL A 495 22.06 6.63 -42.86
CA VAL A 495 22.09 7.59 -41.73
C VAL A 495 23.55 7.88 -41.41
N ASP A 496 24.10 8.98 -41.94
CA ASP A 496 25.51 9.34 -41.77
C ASP A 496 26.48 8.19 -42.14
N GLY A 497 26.16 7.42 -43.19
CA GLY A 497 26.92 6.27 -43.65
C GLY A 497 26.52 4.93 -43.10
N GLU A 498 25.62 4.90 -42.15
CA GLU A 498 25.13 3.68 -41.49
C GLU A 498 23.71 3.29 -41.97
N ASN A 499 23.43 2.00 -42.03
CA ASN A 499 22.11 1.45 -42.44
C ASN A 499 21.30 0.97 -41.26
N LEU A 500 20.10 1.53 -41.05
CA LEU A 500 19.21 1.19 -39.95
C LEU A 500 18.68 -0.27 -39.98
N TYR A 501 18.72 -0.92 -41.12
CA TYR A 501 18.33 -2.34 -41.22
C TYR A 501 19.44 -3.30 -40.83
N ASN A 502 20.65 -2.80 -40.53
CA ASN A 502 21.80 -3.62 -40.17
C ASN A 502 21.93 -3.78 -38.66
N PHE A 503 21.99 -5.00 -38.16
CA PHE A 503 22.29 -5.31 -36.76
C PHE A 503 23.64 -4.72 -36.30
N GLY A 504 24.59 -4.56 -37.19
CA GLY A 504 25.91 -3.97 -36.93
C GLY A 504 25.95 -2.43 -36.91
N PHE A 505 24.81 -1.73 -37.05
CA PHE A 505 24.71 -0.27 -36.99
C PHE A 505 25.50 0.32 -35.82
N SER A 506 26.29 1.37 -36.11
CA SER A 506 27.05 2.13 -35.10
C SER A 506 26.45 3.52 -34.91
N ASP A 507 26.13 3.87 -33.67
CA ASP A 507 25.65 5.19 -33.29
C ASP A 507 26.77 6.23 -33.14
N PHE A 508 28.03 5.80 -33.05
CA PHE A 508 29.18 6.70 -32.79
C PHE A 508 29.41 7.81 -33.84
N PRO A 509 29.27 7.56 -35.15
CA PRO A 509 29.43 8.62 -36.12
C PRO A 509 28.25 9.60 -36.17
N VAL A 510 27.09 9.21 -35.66
CA VAL A 510 25.84 9.95 -35.73
C VAL A 510 25.71 10.94 -34.57
N THR A 511 25.33 12.20 -34.90
CA THR A 511 25.05 13.21 -33.87
C THR A 511 23.78 12.86 -33.07
N GLU A 512 23.63 13.37 -31.84
CA GLU A 512 22.39 13.15 -31.03
C GLU A 512 21.14 13.60 -31.78
N HIS A 513 21.19 14.74 -32.47
CA HIS A 513 20.10 15.21 -33.31
C HIS A 513 19.85 14.28 -34.52
N GLY A 514 20.91 13.71 -35.11
CA GLY A 514 20.81 12.67 -36.12
C GLY A 514 20.11 11.40 -35.60
N LEU A 515 20.43 10.97 -34.39
CA LEU A 515 19.78 9.81 -33.74
C LEU A 515 18.29 10.05 -33.48
N ILE A 516 17.88 11.26 -33.07
CA ILE A 516 16.47 11.64 -32.92
C ILE A 516 15.74 11.49 -34.26
N LYS A 517 16.29 12.05 -35.36
CA LYS A 517 15.73 11.93 -36.70
C LYS A 517 15.69 10.49 -37.20
N ALA A 518 16.71 9.69 -36.90
CA ALA A 518 16.76 8.27 -37.23
C ALA A 518 15.70 7.48 -36.48
N GLY A 519 15.49 7.81 -35.18
CA GLY A 519 14.39 7.23 -34.37
C GLY A 519 13.02 7.52 -34.96
N ILE A 520 12.75 8.77 -35.34
CA ILE A 520 11.50 9.14 -36.01
C ILE A 520 11.35 8.37 -37.34
N ARG A 521 12.44 8.22 -38.09
CA ARG A 521 12.45 7.46 -39.35
C ARG A 521 12.03 6.01 -39.16
N MET A 522 12.45 5.35 -38.09
CA MET A 522 12.05 3.96 -37.81
C MET A 522 10.52 3.80 -37.68
N PHE A 523 9.82 4.75 -37.06
CA PHE A 523 8.35 4.71 -36.98
C PHE A 523 7.68 4.87 -38.34
N PHE A 524 8.25 5.66 -39.26
CA PHE A 524 7.77 5.73 -40.66
C PHE A 524 7.99 4.40 -41.39
N GLU A 525 9.17 3.77 -41.22
CA GLU A 525 9.49 2.48 -41.86
C GLU A 525 8.65 1.34 -41.32
N LEU A 526 8.20 1.41 -40.07
CA LEU A 526 7.21 0.49 -39.50
C LEU A 526 5.81 0.72 -40.09
N GLY A 527 5.55 1.88 -40.72
CA GLY A 527 4.23 2.24 -41.26
C GLY A 527 3.18 2.56 -40.22
N VAL A 528 3.58 2.79 -38.96
CA VAL A 528 2.66 3.01 -37.84
C VAL A 528 2.18 4.45 -37.74
N VAL A 529 2.97 5.41 -38.19
CA VAL A 529 2.66 6.86 -38.11
C VAL A 529 1.36 7.19 -38.85
N GLU A 530 1.28 6.81 -40.13
CA GLU A 530 0.08 7.07 -40.95
C GLU A 530 -1.09 6.16 -40.55
N LYS A 531 -0.81 4.88 -40.21
CA LYS A 531 -1.82 3.91 -39.85
C LYS A 531 -2.59 4.30 -38.59
N PHE A 532 -1.88 4.71 -37.56
CA PHE A 532 -2.46 5.12 -36.28
C PHE A 532 -2.66 6.63 -36.16
N LYS A 533 -2.43 7.38 -37.25
CA LYS A 533 -2.59 8.85 -37.34
C LYS A 533 -1.84 9.58 -36.22
N VAL A 534 -0.57 9.20 -35.98
CA VAL A 534 0.27 9.84 -34.98
C VAL A 534 0.58 11.27 -35.42
N PRO A 535 0.19 12.32 -34.69
CA PRO A 535 0.51 13.69 -35.10
C PRO A 535 2.03 13.90 -35.23
N ALA A 536 2.47 14.56 -36.26
CA ALA A 536 3.89 14.73 -36.55
C ALA A 536 4.62 15.54 -35.48
N GLU A 537 3.96 16.57 -34.96
CA GLU A 537 4.46 17.38 -33.85
C GLU A 537 4.54 16.55 -32.54
N THR A 538 3.53 15.72 -32.24
CA THR A 538 3.53 14.87 -31.05
C THR A 538 4.66 13.83 -31.11
N LEU A 539 4.88 13.19 -32.26
CA LEU A 539 5.97 12.22 -32.44
C LEU A 539 7.33 12.89 -32.23
N THR A 540 7.52 14.08 -32.79
CA THR A 540 8.74 14.86 -32.66
C THR A 540 8.99 15.30 -31.23
N ARG A 541 7.97 15.83 -30.56
CA ARG A 541 8.03 16.21 -29.14
C ARG A 541 8.35 15.01 -28.26
N TRP A 542 7.66 13.89 -28.48
CA TRP A 542 7.88 12.67 -27.72
C TRP A 542 9.32 12.19 -27.85
N MET A 543 9.87 12.09 -29.05
CA MET A 543 11.22 11.61 -29.29
C MET A 543 12.28 12.50 -28.62
N TYR A 544 12.13 13.84 -28.72
CA TYR A 544 12.99 14.77 -27.99
C TYR A 544 12.87 14.65 -26.47
N THR A 545 11.66 14.51 -25.96
CA THR A 545 11.42 14.38 -24.54
C THR A 545 11.98 13.08 -24.00
N VAL A 546 11.85 11.97 -24.73
CA VAL A 546 12.50 10.70 -24.38
C VAL A 546 14.01 10.87 -24.31
N ARG A 547 14.63 11.49 -25.33
CA ARG A 547 16.07 11.78 -25.29
C ARG A 547 16.48 12.60 -24.07
N LYS A 548 15.74 13.65 -23.74
CA LYS A 548 16.00 14.49 -22.57
C LYS A 548 15.75 13.77 -21.24
N GLY A 549 14.88 12.77 -21.24
CA GLY A 549 14.60 11.93 -20.08
C GLY A 549 15.77 11.02 -19.69
N TYR A 550 16.69 10.72 -20.61
CA TYR A 550 17.91 10.01 -20.28
C TYR A 550 18.96 10.97 -19.70
N ARG A 551 19.56 10.60 -18.57
CA ARG A 551 20.62 11.36 -17.93
C ARG A 551 21.93 11.26 -18.71
N ALA A 552 22.79 12.24 -18.54
CA ALA A 552 24.13 12.26 -19.16
C ALA A 552 25.13 11.41 -18.30
N ILE A 553 24.83 10.11 -18.16
CA ILE A 553 25.70 9.14 -17.49
C ILE A 553 26.53 8.36 -18.49
N THR A 554 27.48 7.56 -17.99
CA THR A 554 28.55 6.99 -18.84
C THR A 554 28.02 5.99 -19.87
N TYR A 555 27.05 5.10 -19.51
CA TYR A 555 26.54 4.07 -20.41
C TYR A 555 25.02 4.09 -20.59
N HIS A 556 24.21 4.00 -19.51
CA HIS A 556 22.74 3.96 -19.60
C HIS A 556 22.16 5.35 -19.92
N ASN A 557 22.59 5.91 -21.02
CA ASN A 557 22.22 7.23 -21.56
C ASN A 557 21.34 7.09 -22.80
N TRP A 558 21.02 8.21 -23.45
CA TRP A 558 20.22 8.25 -24.68
C TRP A 558 20.73 7.32 -25.79
N ARG A 559 22.07 7.22 -25.97
CA ARG A 559 22.64 6.37 -27.03
C ARG A 559 22.34 4.90 -26.79
N HIS A 560 22.39 4.44 -25.55
CA HIS A 560 21.94 3.09 -25.18
C HIS A 560 20.45 2.91 -25.49
N GLY A 561 19.55 3.81 -25.02
CA GLY A 561 18.12 3.76 -25.32
C GLY A 561 17.80 3.74 -26.81
N PHE A 562 18.54 4.53 -27.61
CA PHE A 562 18.46 4.51 -29.07
C PHE A 562 18.86 3.14 -29.64
N ASN A 563 19.98 2.57 -29.20
CA ASN A 563 20.50 1.28 -29.70
C ASN A 563 19.54 0.12 -29.40
N VAL A 564 18.87 0.16 -28.24
CA VAL A 564 17.84 -0.83 -27.89
C VAL A 564 16.60 -0.68 -28.76
N GLY A 565 16.11 0.55 -28.97
CA GLY A 565 15.02 0.85 -29.91
C GLY A 565 15.34 0.44 -31.35
N HIS A 566 16.56 0.74 -31.80
CA HIS A 566 17.07 0.34 -33.11
C HIS A 566 17.13 -1.20 -33.27
N THR A 567 17.64 -1.90 -32.27
CA THR A 567 17.73 -3.36 -32.32
C THR A 567 16.35 -4.01 -32.33
N MET A 568 15.38 -3.46 -31.57
CA MET A 568 13.98 -3.90 -31.64
C MET A 568 13.40 -3.70 -33.06
N PHE A 569 13.65 -2.55 -33.68
CA PHE A 569 13.28 -2.31 -35.08
C PHE A 569 13.92 -3.34 -36.02
N CYS A 570 15.23 -3.64 -35.88
CA CYS A 570 15.91 -4.64 -36.67
C CYS A 570 15.35 -6.05 -36.47
N LEU A 571 15.06 -6.47 -35.22
CA LEU A 571 14.46 -7.78 -34.97
C LEU A 571 13.11 -7.94 -35.65
N LEU A 572 12.29 -6.87 -35.63
CA LEU A 572 10.98 -6.88 -36.27
C LEU A 572 11.07 -6.90 -37.80
N GLN A 573 11.92 -6.07 -38.39
CA GLN A 573 12.01 -5.88 -39.85
C GLN A 573 13.01 -6.88 -40.49
N THR A 574 14.29 -6.76 -40.17
CA THR A 574 15.36 -7.58 -40.73
C THR A 574 15.30 -9.01 -40.21
N GLY A 575 15.05 -9.20 -38.92
CA GLY A 575 14.89 -10.49 -38.27
C GLY A 575 13.53 -11.17 -38.56
N LYS A 576 12.65 -10.49 -39.32
CA LYS A 576 11.32 -10.97 -39.73
C LYS A 576 10.40 -11.43 -38.62
N LEU A 577 10.62 -10.97 -37.37
CA LEU A 577 9.76 -11.33 -36.24
C LEU A 577 8.41 -10.61 -36.27
N ARG A 578 8.26 -9.56 -37.07
CA ARG A 578 7.00 -8.82 -37.24
C ARG A 578 5.81 -9.71 -37.64
N LYS A 579 6.05 -10.82 -38.33
CA LYS A 579 4.98 -11.75 -38.75
C LYS A 579 4.19 -12.37 -37.59
N TYR A 580 4.73 -12.36 -36.37
CA TYR A 580 4.05 -12.87 -35.17
C TYR A 580 3.22 -11.80 -34.46
N TYR A 581 3.39 -10.54 -34.79
CA TYR A 581 2.86 -9.39 -34.09
C TYR A 581 1.99 -8.51 -34.98
N SER A 582 0.99 -7.87 -34.38
CA SER A 582 0.22 -6.83 -35.07
C SER A 582 1.05 -5.55 -35.20
N ASP A 583 0.59 -4.62 -36.06
CA ASP A 583 1.24 -3.32 -36.16
C ASP A 583 1.15 -2.51 -34.87
N LEU A 584 0.09 -2.73 -34.07
CA LEU A 584 -0.03 -2.12 -32.74
C LEU A 584 1.02 -2.67 -31.77
N ASP A 585 1.24 -3.99 -31.79
CA ASP A 585 2.27 -4.63 -30.98
C ASP A 585 3.66 -4.07 -31.35
N ALA A 586 3.98 -4.03 -32.67
CA ALA A 586 5.24 -3.53 -33.17
C ALA A 586 5.47 -2.04 -32.80
N PHE A 587 4.43 -1.23 -32.86
CA PHE A 587 4.46 0.17 -32.44
C PHE A 587 4.80 0.32 -30.97
N ALA A 588 4.08 -0.43 -30.11
CA ALA A 588 4.28 -0.42 -28.68
C ALA A 588 5.67 -0.94 -28.27
N MET A 589 6.14 -2.04 -28.92
CA MET A 589 7.44 -2.65 -28.63
C MET A 589 8.61 -1.69 -28.93
N VAL A 590 8.59 -1.02 -30.09
CA VAL A 590 9.67 -0.07 -30.43
C VAL A 590 9.62 1.16 -29.53
N ALA A 591 8.42 1.69 -29.24
CA ALA A 591 8.28 2.81 -28.31
C ALA A 591 8.76 2.46 -26.88
N ALA A 592 8.39 1.27 -26.38
CA ALA A 592 8.84 0.78 -25.09
C ALA A 592 10.37 0.58 -25.05
N ALA A 593 10.98 0.09 -26.14
CA ALA A 593 12.42 -0.09 -26.24
C ALA A 593 13.19 1.25 -26.15
N PHE A 594 12.67 2.32 -26.75
CA PHE A 594 13.25 3.67 -26.59
C PHE A 594 13.15 4.19 -25.15
N CYS A 595 12.16 3.77 -24.39
CA CYS A 595 11.88 4.25 -23.04
C CYS A 595 12.39 3.33 -21.92
N HIS A 596 12.96 2.16 -22.24
CA HIS A 596 13.17 1.09 -21.27
C HIS A 596 14.06 1.46 -20.08
N ASP A 597 15.01 2.37 -20.26
CA ASP A 597 15.97 2.85 -19.24
C ASP A 597 15.88 4.36 -19.00
N ILE A 598 14.74 4.98 -19.34
CA ILE A 598 14.56 6.42 -19.17
C ILE A 598 14.74 6.82 -17.69
N ASP A 599 15.50 7.89 -17.44
CA ASP A 599 15.90 8.38 -16.10
C ASP A 599 16.77 7.38 -15.31
N HIS A 600 17.54 6.54 -16.00
CA HIS A 600 18.52 5.67 -15.34
C HIS A 600 19.60 6.48 -14.61
N ARG A 601 19.99 6.04 -13.42
CA ARG A 601 20.85 6.80 -12.48
C ARG A 601 22.28 6.29 -12.39
N GLY A 602 22.65 5.33 -13.23
CA GLY A 602 23.96 4.69 -13.22
C GLY A 602 24.17 3.72 -12.05
N THR A 603 23.08 3.30 -11.36
CA THR A 603 23.13 2.37 -10.23
C THR A 603 22.07 1.31 -10.37
N ASN A 604 22.38 0.07 -9.95
CA ASN A 604 21.49 -1.08 -10.08
C ASN A 604 20.49 -1.23 -8.93
N ASN A 605 19.54 -2.17 -9.05
CA ASN A 605 18.51 -2.48 -8.05
C ASN A 605 19.09 -2.78 -6.66
N LEU A 606 20.23 -3.48 -6.58
CA LEU A 606 20.86 -3.80 -5.31
C LEU A 606 21.40 -2.54 -4.60
N TYR A 607 22.00 -1.61 -5.34
CA TYR A 607 22.44 -0.33 -4.77
C TYR A 607 21.25 0.49 -4.27
N GLN A 608 20.16 0.56 -5.04
CA GLN A 608 18.95 1.27 -4.63
C GLN A 608 18.39 0.71 -3.31
N THR A 609 18.37 -0.61 -3.16
CA THR A 609 17.93 -1.27 -1.93
C THR A 609 18.85 -0.97 -0.75
N LYS A 610 20.18 -1.11 -0.93
CA LYS A 610 21.16 -0.88 0.14
C LYS A 610 21.22 0.57 0.59
N SER A 611 21.04 1.52 -0.31
CA SER A 611 21.00 2.95 -0.01
C SER A 611 19.65 3.41 0.56
N ALA A 612 18.67 2.50 0.67
CA ALA A 612 17.31 2.82 1.08
C ALA A 612 16.71 4.00 0.30
N SER A 613 16.98 4.04 -1.02
CA SER A 613 16.53 5.13 -1.89
C SER A 613 15.00 5.26 -1.92
N PRO A 614 14.46 6.44 -2.28
CA PRO A 614 13.02 6.60 -2.48
C PRO A 614 12.43 5.60 -3.48
N LEU A 615 13.18 5.25 -4.55
CA LEU A 615 12.77 4.24 -5.52
C LEU A 615 12.63 2.84 -4.90
N ALA A 616 13.58 2.44 -4.05
CA ALA A 616 13.51 1.15 -3.36
C ALA A 616 12.34 1.08 -2.36
N LYS A 617 12.00 2.21 -1.73
CA LYS A 617 10.84 2.30 -0.83
C LYS A 617 9.52 2.28 -1.59
N LEU A 618 9.49 2.81 -2.81
CA LEU A 618 8.30 2.83 -3.67
C LEU A 618 8.04 1.46 -4.32
N HIS A 619 9.12 0.77 -4.75
CA HIS A 619 9.06 -0.48 -5.50
C HIS A 619 9.75 -1.60 -4.73
N GLY A 620 9.07 -2.72 -4.53
CA GLY A 620 9.63 -3.86 -3.78
C GLY A 620 10.61 -4.72 -4.58
N SER A 621 10.39 -4.86 -5.90
CA SER A 621 11.20 -5.66 -6.84
C SER A 621 11.32 -4.95 -8.17
N SER A 622 12.32 -5.30 -8.99
CA SER A 622 12.59 -4.66 -10.30
C SER A 622 12.53 -3.13 -10.20
N ILE A 623 13.25 -2.56 -9.21
CA ILE A 623 13.09 -1.18 -8.75
C ILE A 623 13.29 -0.17 -9.90
N MET A 624 14.39 -0.30 -10.62
CA MET A 624 14.72 0.60 -11.72
C MET A 624 13.78 0.42 -12.90
N GLU A 625 13.45 -0.81 -13.26
CA GLU A 625 12.59 -1.13 -14.39
C GLU A 625 11.15 -0.63 -14.15
N ARG A 626 10.64 -0.73 -12.93
CA ARG A 626 9.33 -0.15 -12.55
C ARG A 626 9.35 1.38 -12.61
N HIS A 627 10.46 1.99 -12.22
CA HIS A 627 10.62 3.43 -12.34
C HIS A 627 10.59 3.88 -13.81
N HIS A 628 11.35 3.22 -14.69
CA HIS A 628 11.36 3.50 -16.13
C HIS A 628 9.96 3.34 -16.74
N LEU A 629 9.23 2.33 -16.31
CA LEU A 629 7.86 2.08 -16.74
C LEU A 629 6.90 3.18 -16.29
N GLU A 630 6.92 3.56 -15.00
CA GLU A 630 6.07 4.65 -14.50
C GLU A 630 6.37 5.97 -15.20
N TYR A 631 7.65 6.25 -15.45
CA TYR A 631 8.05 7.41 -16.23
C TYR A 631 7.48 7.37 -17.65
N SER A 632 7.61 6.24 -18.32
CA SER A 632 7.07 6.05 -19.68
C SER A 632 5.55 6.24 -19.72
N LYS A 633 4.83 5.73 -18.71
CA LYS A 633 3.37 5.93 -18.56
C LYS A 633 3.02 7.41 -18.32
N THR A 634 3.85 8.14 -17.60
CA THR A 634 3.67 9.59 -17.39
C THR A 634 3.77 10.34 -18.72
N LEU A 635 4.73 9.99 -19.58
CA LEU A 635 4.82 10.57 -20.92
C LEU A 635 3.58 10.28 -21.77
N MET A 636 3.01 9.06 -21.68
CA MET A 636 1.78 8.71 -22.38
C MET A 636 0.54 9.43 -21.82
N GLY A 637 0.56 9.83 -20.56
CA GLY A 637 -0.52 10.60 -19.92
C GLY A 637 -0.55 12.08 -20.29
N GLU A 638 0.52 12.62 -20.83
CA GLU A 638 0.64 14.02 -21.25
C GLU A 638 0.12 14.17 -22.69
N GLU A 639 -0.93 14.96 -22.89
CA GLU A 639 -1.59 15.11 -24.20
C GLU A 639 -0.63 15.50 -25.33
N SER A 640 0.30 16.40 -25.06
CA SER A 640 1.28 16.90 -26.03
C SER A 640 2.37 15.87 -26.39
N LEU A 641 2.50 14.80 -25.63
CA LEU A 641 3.52 13.75 -25.79
C LEU A 641 2.92 12.38 -26.11
N ASN A 642 1.60 12.25 -26.06
CA ASN A 642 0.93 10.97 -26.26
C ASN A 642 0.89 10.58 -27.73
N ILE A 643 1.88 9.81 -28.19
CA ILE A 643 1.91 9.27 -29.55
C ILE A 643 0.78 8.27 -29.84
N PHE A 644 0.05 7.82 -28.81
CA PHE A 644 -1.07 6.88 -28.90
C PHE A 644 -2.44 7.55 -28.77
N CYS A 645 -2.52 8.89 -28.86
CA CYS A 645 -3.72 9.69 -28.62
C CYS A 645 -4.93 9.31 -29.50
N ASN A 646 -4.71 8.79 -30.70
CA ASN A 646 -5.76 8.43 -31.66
C ASN A 646 -6.19 6.95 -31.58
N LEU A 647 -5.71 6.20 -30.60
CA LEU A 647 -6.11 4.82 -30.37
C LEU A 647 -7.45 4.74 -29.63
N GLN A 648 -8.22 3.68 -29.94
CA GLN A 648 -9.39 3.33 -29.14
C GLN A 648 -8.98 2.89 -27.73
N LYS A 649 -9.85 3.06 -26.73
CA LYS A 649 -9.58 2.72 -25.33
C LYS A 649 -8.95 1.34 -25.13
N ARG A 650 -9.51 0.30 -25.73
CA ARG A 650 -8.97 -1.08 -25.66
C ARG A 650 -7.56 -1.19 -26.27
N GLN A 651 -7.32 -0.51 -27.39
CA GLN A 651 -5.99 -0.50 -28.01
C GLN A 651 -4.97 0.20 -27.11
N PHE A 652 -5.36 1.29 -26.48
CA PHE A 652 -4.52 2.01 -25.53
C PHE A 652 -4.20 1.18 -24.27
N GLU A 653 -5.19 0.49 -23.71
CA GLU A 653 -4.99 -0.48 -22.62
C GLU A 653 -4.03 -1.61 -23.02
N THR A 654 -4.16 -2.12 -24.26
CA THR A 654 -3.20 -3.11 -24.79
C THR A 654 -1.79 -2.53 -24.87
N VAL A 655 -1.63 -1.30 -25.34
CA VAL A 655 -0.30 -0.63 -25.40
C VAL A 655 0.30 -0.49 -24.02
N GLN A 656 -0.47 -0.04 -23.02
CA GLN A 656 0.01 0.07 -21.65
C GLN A 656 0.50 -1.28 -21.11
N HIS A 657 -0.25 -2.34 -21.37
CA HIS A 657 0.14 -3.70 -21.01
C HIS A 657 1.44 -4.15 -21.72
N LEU A 658 1.57 -3.85 -23.01
CA LEU A 658 2.79 -4.20 -23.76
C LEU A 658 4.03 -3.44 -23.24
N PHE A 659 3.87 -2.19 -22.79
CA PHE A 659 4.94 -1.47 -22.10
C PHE A 659 5.36 -2.15 -20.81
N ASP A 660 4.38 -2.63 -20.03
CA ASP A 660 4.63 -3.41 -18.82
C ASP A 660 5.47 -4.66 -19.15
N VAL A 661 5.04 -5.44 -20.14
CA VAL A 661 5.77 -6.67 -20.57
C VAL A 661 7.18 -6.35 -21.04
N CYS A 662 7.32 -5.32 -21.88
CA CYS A 662 8.61 -4.98 -22.49
C CYS A 662 9.62 -4.45 -21.46
N ILE A 663 9.22 -3.45 -20.66
CA ILE A 663 10.17 -2.75 -19.78
C ILE A 663 10.54 -3.64 -18.59
N ILE A 664 9.58 -4.31 -17.95
CA ILE A 664 9.90 -5.23 -16.85
C ILE A 664 10.76 -6.42 -17.32
N ALA A 665 10.69 -6.79 -18.60
CA ALA A 665 11.52 -7.86 -19.15
C ALA A 665 13.01 -7.53 -19.17
N THR A 666 13.42 -6.29 -19.02
CA THR A 666 14.83 -5.89 -18.96
C THR A 666 15.49 -6.22 -17.63
N ASP A 667 14.71 -6.53 -16.57
CA ASP A 667 15.27 -7.10 -15.35
C ASP A 667 15.87 -8.49 -15.63
N LEU A 668 17.20 -8.58 -15.53
CA LEU A 668 17.93 -9.81 -15.75
C LEU A 668 17.55 -10.93 -14.77
N ALA A 669 17.09 -10.61 -13.58
CA ALA A 669 16.62 -11.62 -12.63
C ALA A 669 15.42 -12.41 -13.18
N LEU A 670 14.55 -11.75 -13.95
CA LEU A 670 13.41 -12.37 -14.61
C LEU A 670 13.80 -13.11 -15.89
N TYR A 671 14.86 -12.71 -16.57
CA TYR A 671 15.37 -13.36 -17.77
C TYR A 671 15.62 -14.85 -17.56
N PHE A 672 16.25 -15.24 -16.46
CA PHE A 672 16.58 -16.64 -16.19
C PHE A 672 15.35 -17.55 -16.05
N LYS A 673 14.24 -17.00 -15.59
CA LYS A 673 12.96 -17.73 -15.51
C LYS A 673 12.33 -17.91 -16.91
N LYS A 674 12.48 -16.92 -17.79
CA LYS A 674 11.86 -16.87 -19.13
C LYS A 674 12.60 -17.71 -20.17
N ARG A 675 13.92 -17.81 -20.07
CA ARG A 675 14.75 -18.44 -21.12
C ARG A 675 14.35 -19.89 -21.42
N THR A 676 14.00 -20.67 -20.40
CA THR A 676 13.54 -22.06 -20.58
C THR A 676 12.22 -22.14 -21.32
N MET A 677 11.29 -21.20 -21.03
CA MET A 677 10.00 -21.13 -21.73
C MET A 677 10.19 -20.76 -23.20
N PHE A 678 11.10 -19.83 -23.50
CA PHE A 678 11.44 -19.46 -24.88
C PHE A 678 12.08 -20.63 -25.62
N GLN A 679 13.02 -21.34 -25.01
CA GLN A 679 13.63 -22.54 -25.61
C GLN A 679 12.59 -23.60 -25.93
N ASN A 680 11.59 -23.80 -25.08
CA ASN A 680 10.49 -24.73 -25.37
C ASN A 680 9.66 -24.30 -26.59
N ILE A 681 9.45 -22.99 -26.78
CA ILE A 681 8.77 -22.46 -27.98
C ILE A 681 9.64 -22.73 -29.23
N VAL A 682 10.94 -22.41 -29.16
CA VAL A 682 11.88 -22.67 -30.27
C VAL A 682 11.92 -24.17 -30.62
N ASN A 683 12.05 -25.03 -29.62
CA ASN A 683 12.06 -26.49 -29.83
C ASN A 683 10.74 -27.00 -30.44
N ALA A 684 9.61 -26.39 -30.10
CA ALA A 684 8.32 -26.76 -30.67
C ALA A 684 8.14 -26.28 -32.13
N THR A 685 8.70 -25.11 -32.46
CA THR A 685 8.55 -24.49 -33.80
C THR A 685 9.59 -24.95 -34.80
N GLU A 686 10.78 -25.34 -34.36
CA GLU A 686 11.90 -25.77 -35.24
C GLU A 686 11.55 -27.00 -36.13
N PRO A 687 10.82 -28.04 -35.63
CA PRO A 687 10.39 -29.17 -36.47
C PRO A 687 9.19 -28.86 -37.35
N MET A 688 8.50 -27.71 -37.20
CA MET A 688 7.36 -27.35 -38.02
C MET A 688 7.83 -26.97 -39.44
N GLY A 689 7.52 -27.81 -40.41
CA GLY A 689 7.92 -27.58 -41.80
C GLY A 689 7.11 -26.50 -42.52
N ASP A 690 5.95 -26.10 -41.98
CA ASP A 690 5.11 -25.04 -42.54
C ASP A 690 5.20 -23.77 -41.69
N GLU A 691 5.66 -22.70 -42.33
CA GLU A 691 5.77 -21.38 -41.72
C GLU A 691 4.44 -20.85 -41.18
N LYS A 692 3.31 -21.18 -41.87
CA LYS A 692 1.98 -20.76 -41.43
C LYS A 692 1.56 -21.46 -40.14
N GLU A 693 1.93 -22.71 -39.95
CA GLU A 693 1.67 -23.46 -38.74
C GLU A 693 2.44 -22.86 -37.55
N ALA A 694 3.74 -22.55 -37.74
CA ALA A 694 4.54 -21.88 -36.73
C ALA A 694 4.01 -20.50 -36.36
N ILE A 695 3.56 -19.70 -37.34
CA ILE A 695 2.93 -18.40 -37.10
C ILE A 695 1.63 -18.60 -36.30
N ALA A 696 0.77 -19.53 -36.67
CA ALA A 696 -0.47 -19.79 -35.97
C ALA A 696 -0.24 -20.30 -34.55
N TYR A 697 0.76 -21.16 -34.35
CA TYR A 697 1.15 -21.68 -33.04
C TYR A 697 1.55 -20.57 -32.07
N ILE A 698 2.24 -19.53 -32.55
CA ILE A 698 2.68 -18.39 -31.75
C ILE A 698 1.59 -17.35 -31.62
N SER A 699 1.03 -16.88 -32.76
CA SER A 699 0.13 -15.70 -32.80
C SER A 699 -1.23 -15.96 -32.13
N ASN A 700 -1.68 -17.21 -32.09
CA ASN A 700 -2.94 -17.59 -31.44
C ASN A 700 -2.81 -17.78 -29.93
N ASN A 701 -1.61 -17.68 -29.36
CA ASN A 701 -1.38 -17.83 -27.94
C ASN A 701 -0.71 -16.56 -27.39
N PRO A 702 -1.43 -15.74 -26.63
CA PRO A 702 -0.89 -14.51 -26.05
C PRO A 702 0.36 -14.73 -25.21
N ILE A 703 0.39 -15.78 -24.40
CA ILE A 703 1.52 -16.08 -23.51
C ILE A 703 2.81 -16.35 -24.31
N ARG A 704 2.71 -17.10 -25.43
CA ARG A 704 3.89 -17.35 -26.29
C ARG A 704 4.41 -16.08 -26.94
N LYS A 705 3.49 -15.23 -27.41
CA LYS A 705 3.86 -13.92 -27.95
C LYS A 705 4.60 -13.06 -26.94
N GLU A 706 4.14 -13.01 -25.69
CA GLU A 706 4.75 -12.21 -24.63
C GLU A 706 6.11 -12.78 -24.18
N ILE A 707 6.25 -14.10 -24.11
CA ILE A 707 7.54 -14.73 -23.81
C ILE A 707 8.58 -14.37 -24.87
N ILE A 708 8.21 -14.43 -26.15
CA ILE A 708 9.11 -14.03 -27.25
C ILE A 708 9.42 -12.54 -27.18
N MET A 709 8.40 -11.68 -26.94
CA MET A 709 8.55 -10.26 -26.79
C MET A 709 9.50 -9.89 -25.65
N ALA A 710 9.34 -10.54 -24.50
CA ALA A 710 10.20 -10.36 -23.34
C ALA A 710 11.64 -10.78 -23.62
N MET A 711 11.84 -11.87 -24.35
CA MET A 711 13.17 -12.29 -24.80
C MET A 711 13.76 -11.36 -25.84
N MET A 712 12.93 -10.80 -26.74
CA MET A 712 13.37 -9.75 -27.68
C MET A 712 13.86 -8.52 -26.94
N MET A 713 13.16 -8.06 -25.90
CA MET A 713 13.62 -6.94 -25.09
C MET A 713 14.96 -7.22 -24.42
N THR A 714 15.13 -8.39 -23.79
CA THR A 714 16.43 -8.79 -23.22
C THR A 714 17.52 -8.83 -24.30
N GLY A 715 17.20 -9.38 -25.48
CA GLY A 715 18.15 -9.43 -26.60
C GLY A 715 18.47 -8.03 -27.18
N CYS A 716 17.55 -7.07 -27.13
CA CYS A 716 17.81 -5.71 -27.52
C CYS A 716 18.70 -4.99 -26.51
N ASP A 717 18.41 -5.13 -25.23
CA ASP A 717 19.16 -4.52 -24.14
C ASP A 717 20.62 -4.98 -24.10
N LEU A 718 20.87 -6.28 -24.29
CA LEU A 718 22.20 -6.87 -24.35
C LEU A 718 22.89 -6.72 -25.72
N SER A 719 22.24 -6.09 -26.73
CA SER A 719 22.67 -6.13 -28.15
C SER A 719 24.05 -5.55 -28.43
N ALA A 720 24.54 -4.66 -27.56
CA ALA A 720 25.89 -4.10 -27.70
C ALA A 720 26.98 -5.18 -27.79
N ILE A 721 26.76 -6.34 -27.15
CA ILE A 721 27.71 -7.48 -27.17
C ILE A 721 27.83 -8.14 -28.56
N THR A 722 26.88 -7.90 -29.46
CA THR A 722 26.82 -8.48 -30.80
C THR A 722 27.35 -7.54 -31.89
N LYS A 723 27.66 -6.29 -31.52
CA LYS A 723 28.16 -5.27 -32.47
C LYS A 723 29.58 -5.59 -32.93
N PRO A 724 30.07 -4.99 -34.05
CA PRO A 724 31.45 -5.12 -34.47
C PRO A 724 32.43 -4.80 -33.33
N TRP A 725 33.59 -5.46 -33.32
CA TRP A 725 34.59 -5.38 -32.24
C TRP A 725 34.96 -3.96 -31.87
N GLU A 726 35.13 -3.08 -32.90
CA GLU A 726 35.51 -1.68 -32.72
C GLU A 726 34.46 -0.86 -31.95
N VAL A 727 33.20 -1.27 -32.02
CA VAL A 727 32.08 -0.69 -31.27
C VAL A 727 31.97 -1.33 -29.92
N GLN A 728 31.91 -2.68 -29.89
CA GLN A 728 31.66 -3.44 -28.68
C GLN A 728 32.76 -3.24 -27.62
N SER A 729 34.02 -3.21 -28.01
CA SER A 729 35.14 -2.98 -27.08
C SER A 729 35.06 -1.62 -26.37
N LYS A 730 34.61 -0.57 -27.05
CA LYS A 730 34.40 0.75 -26.45
C LYS A 730 33.18 0.74 -25.50
N VAL A 731 32.07 0.12 -25.93
CA VAL A 731 30.86 0.01 -25.12
C VAL A 731 31.14 -0.78 -23.85
N ALA A 732 31.88 -1.90 -23.91
CA ALA A 732 32.24 -2.67 -22.72
C ALA A 732 33.05 -1.85 -21.69
N LEU A 733 33.93 -0.95 -22.17
CA LEU A 733 34.64 -0.02 -21.29
C LEU A 733 33.70 1.02 -20.65
N MET A 734 32.71 1.49 -21.39
CA MET A 734 31.70 2.44 -20.85
C MET A 734 30.86 1.77 -19.75
N VAL A 735 30.39 0.54 -19.99
CA VAL A 735 29.65 -0.25 -18.99
C VAL A 735 30.51 -0.47 -17.74
N ALA A 736 31.77 -0.88 -17.93
CA ALA A 736 32.70 -1.09 -16.82
C ALA A 736 32.97 0.19 -16.04
N ALA A 737 33.13 1.32 -16.72
CA ALA A 737 33.34 2.63 -16.08
C ALA A 737 32.15 3.01 -15.21
N GLU A 738 30.91 2.84 -15.68
CA GLU A 738 29.70 3.10 -14.89
C GLU A 738 29.60 2.16 -13.68
N PHE A 739 29.91 0.89 -13.85
CA PHE A 739 29.95 -0.06 -12.73
C PHE A 739 31.00 0.32 -11.67
N TRP A 740 32.17 0.82 -12.10
CA TRP A 740 33.20 1.31 -11.17
C TRP A 740 32.75 2.58 -10.46
N GLU A 741 32.00 3.46 -11.11
CA GLU A 741 31.39 4.63 -10.49
C GLU A 741 30.41 4.21 -9.37
N GLN A 742 29.56 3.20 -9.61
CA GLN A 742 28.72 2.63 -8.55
C GLN A 742 29.58 2.01 -7.44
N GLY A 743 30.63 1.28 -7.75
CA GLY A 743 31.52 0.71 -6.73
C GLY A 743 32.19 1.75 -5.85
N ASP A 744 32.54 2.91 -6.41
CA ASP A 744 33.05 4.05 -5.65
C ASP A 744 32.00 4.65 -4.73
N LEU A 745 30.73 4.70 -5.16
CA LEU A 745 29.59 5.10 -4.32
C LEU A 745 29.34 4.07 -3.21
N GLU A 746 29.46 2.77 -3.48
CA GLU A 746 29.35 1.72 -2.44
C GLU A 746 30.40 1.90 -1.33
N ARG A 747 31.63 2.31 -1.70
CA ARG A 747 32.68 2.61 -0.72
C ARG A 747 32.44 3.91 0.05
N SER A 748 32.12 4.98 -0.66
CA SER A 748 32.06 6.33 -0.07
C SER A 748 30.77 6.61 0.69
N VAL A 749 29.64 6.06 0.23
CA VAL A 749 28.30 6.33 0.79
C VAL A 749 27.84 5.20 1.71
N LEU A 750 28.06 3.93 1.31
CA LEU A 750 27.58 2.76 2.05
C LEU A 750 28.64 2.12 2.96
N ASP A 751 29.89 2.61 2.94
CA ASP A 751 31.03 2.01 3.64
C ASP A 751 31.17 0.49 3.37
N GLN A 752 30.90 0.06 2.14
CA GLN A 752 30.95 -1.34 1.72
C GLN A 752 31.99 -1.55 0.63
N GLN A 753 32.64 -2.70 0.65
CA GLN A 753 33.49 -3.09 -0.46
C GLN A 753 32.68 -3.61 -1.63
N PRO A 754 32.83 -3.04 -2.84
CA PRO A 754 32.11 -3.49 -4.02
C PRO A 754 32.57 -4.90 -4.43
N ILE A 755 31.72 -5.59 -5.19
CA ILE A 755 32.10 -6.84 -5.83
C ILE A 755 33.18 -6.59 -6.91
N PRO A 756 34.02 -7.56 -7.28
CA PRO A 756 35.10 -7.36 -8.23
C PRO A 756 34.71 -6.72 -9.57
N MET A 757 33.50 -6.98 -10.06
CA MET A 757 32.98 -6.41 -11.30
C MET A 757 32.75 -4.88 -11.19
N MET A 758 32.46 -4.39 -9.98
CA MET A 758 32.25 -2.98 -9.67
C MET A 758 33.48 -2.31 -9.02
N ASP A 759 34.57 -3.05 -8.87
CA ASP A 759 35.80 -2.54 -8.28
C ASP A 759 36.80 -2.12 -9.36
N ARG A 760 37.06 -0.81 -9.48
CA ARG A 760 38.04 -0.28 -10.44
C ARG A 760 39.47 -0.84 -10.22
N ASN A 761 39.78 -1.30 -9.00
CA ASN A 761 41.05 -1.96 -8.72
C ASN A 761 41.16 -3.35 -9.35
N CYS A 762 40.03 -3.89 -9.83
CA CYS A 762 39.96 -5.16 -10.57
C CYS A 762 39.81 -4.96 -12.08
N ALA A 763 40.03 -3.74 -12.59
CA ALA A 763 39.86 -3.40 -14.02
C ALA A 763 40.63 -4.34 -14.98
N GLU A 764 41.80 -4.84 -14.58
CA GLU A 764 42.60 -5.75 -15.40
C GLU A 764 41.92 -7.11 -15.66
N GLN A 765 40.88 -7.47 -14.85
CA GLN A 765 40.13 -8.70 -15.01
C GLN A 765 38.95 -8.55 -15.99
N LEU A 766 38.72 -7.35 -16.55
CA LEU A 766 37.62 -7.06 -17.46
C LEU A 766 37.50 -8.10 -18.61
N PRO A 767 38.55 -8.50 -19.30
CA PRO A 767 38.45 -9.49 -20.39
C PRO A 767 37.87 -10.80 -19.93
N LYS A 768 38.29 -11.28 -18.79
CA LYS A 768 37.78 -12.53 -18.20
C LYS A 768 36.31 -12.39 -17.77
N MET A 769 35.93 -11.23 -17.22
CA MET A 769 34.57 -10.95 -16.84
C MET A 769 33.66 -10.89 -18.07
N GLN A 770 34.12 -10.29 -19.18
CA GLN A 770 33.39 -10.25 -20.44
C GLN A 770 33.17 -11.66 -21.02
N CYS A 771 34.18 -12.55 -21.01
CA CYS A 771 33.99 -13.93 -21.41
C CYS A 771 32.92 -14.64 -20.55
N GLY A 772 32.95 -14.43 -19.23
CA GLY A 772 31.96 -15.02 -18.33
C GLY A 772 30.54 -14.49 -18.61
N PHE A 773 30.39 -13.18 -18.82
CA PHE A 773 29.10 -12.56 -19.16
C PHE A 773 28.54 -13.09 -20.49
N ILE A 774 29.37 -13.18 -21.50
CA ILE A 774 29.00 -13.76 -22.81
C ILE A 774 28.53 -15.21 -22.65
N ASP A 775 29.30 -16.06 -21.95
CA ASP A 775 29.02 -17.49 -21.82
C ASP A 775 27.74 -17.77 -21.01
N PHE A 776 27.53 -17.06 -19.91
CA PHE A 776 26.45 -17.37 -18.99
C PHE A 776 25.14 -16.60 -19.25
N VAL A 777 25.22 -15.39 -19.80
CA VAL A 777 24.06 -14.54 -20.02
C VAL A 777 23.70 -14.46 -21.50
N CYS A 778 24.63 -14.00 -22.34
CA CYS A 778 24.31 -13.58 -23.70
C CYS A 778 24.20 -14.72 -24.71
N SER A 779 25.06 -15.72 -24.62
CA SER A 779 25.14 -16.83 -25.62
C SER A 779 23.81 -17.56 -25.78
N PHE A 780 23.10 -17.77 -24.70
CA PHE A 780 21.77 -18.42 -24.76
C PHE A 780 20.79 -17.65 -25.61
N VAL A 781 20.66 -16.32 -25.38
CA VAL A 781 19.69 -15.46 -26.07
C VAL A 781 19.89 -15.54 -27.58
N TYR A 782 21.10 -15.22 -28.03
CA TYR A 782 21.36 -15.06 -29.47
C TYR A 782 21.48 -16.43 -30.18
N LYS A 783 21.90 -17.47 -29.50
CA LYS A 783 21.87 -18.86 -30.02
C LYS A 783 20.40 -19.28 -30.29
N GLU A 784 19.53 -19.09 -29.32
CA GLU A 784 18.12 -19.49 -29.48
C GLU A 784 17.40 -18.62 -30.51
N PHE A 785 17.70 -17.32 -30.58
CA PHE A 785 17.17 -16.46 -31.65
C PHE A 785 17.70 -16.86 -33.05
N SER A 786 18.97 -17.27 -33.17
CA SER A 786 19.55 -17.76 -34.44
C SER A 786 18.89 -19.08 -34.88
N ARG A 787 18.53 -19.97 -33.94
CA ARG A 787 17.73 -21.17 -34.20
C ARG A 787 16.31 -20.83 -34.61
N PHE A 788 15.73 -19.85 -33.94
CA PHE A 788 14.36 -19.43 -34.18
C PHE A 788 14.19 -18.76 -35.55
N HIS A 789 15.14 -17.87 -35.92
CA HIS A 789 15.18 -17.16 -37.20
C HIS A 789 16.61 -17.03 -37.72
N LYS A 790 16.88 -17.57 -38.91
CA LYS A 790 18.21 -17.51 -39.55
C LYS A 790 18.67 -16.09 -39.85
N GLU A 791 17.74 -15.17 -40.08
CA GLU A 791 17.99 -13.76 -40.32
C GLU A 791 18.67 -13.06 -39.11
N ILE A 792 18.56 -13.64 -37.91
CA ILE A 792 19.18 -13.11 -36.69
C ILE A 792 20.57 -13.71 -36.41
N THR A 793 20.99 -14.72 -37.20
CA THR A 793 22.31 -15.34 -37.09
C THR A 793 23.48 -14.34 -37.02
N PRO A 794 23.47 -13.21 -37.76
CA PRO A 794 24.55 -12.22 -37.67
C PRO A 794 24.82 -11.69 -36.23
N MET A 795 23.79 -11.62 -35.39
CA MET A 795 23.99 -11.23 -33.98
C MET A 795 24.76 -12.31 -33.20
N PHE A 796 24.45 -13.58 -33.43
CA PHE A 796 25.17 -14.70 -32.79
C PHE A 796 26.61 -14.82 -33.29
N ASP A 797 26.84 -14.57 -34.58
CA ASP A 797 28.17 -14.57 -35.16
C ASP A 797 29.02 -13.41 -34.58
N GLY A 798 28.46 -12.21 -34.49
CA GLY A 798 29.09 -11.05 -33.83
C GLY A 798 29.46 -11.33 -32.37
N LEU A 799 28.54 -11.96 -31.61
CA LEU A 799 28.83 -12.39 -30.25
C LEU A 799 30.02 -13.34 -30.16
N ASN A 800 30.06 -14.35 -31.01
CA ASN A 800 31.15 -15.33 -31.02
C ASN A 800 32.50 -14.70 -31.40
N ASN A 801 32.48 -13.78 -32.36
CA ASN A 801 33.67 -13.01 -32.73
C ASN A 801 34.20 -12.21 -31.53
N ASN A 802 33.31 -11.48 -30.83
CA ASN A 802 33.69 -10.68 -29.68
C ASN A 802 34.18 -11.53 -28.52
N ARG A 803 33.58 -12.70 -28.34
CA ARG A 803 34.04 -13.66 -27.35
C ARG A 803 35.48 -14.12 -27.61
N ALA A 804 35.84 -14.37 -28.89
CA ALA A 804 37.19 -14.75 -29.26
C ALA A 804 38.19 -13.64 -28.90
N HIS A 805 37.90 -12.38 -29.28
CA HIS A 805 38.75 -11.24 -28.93
C HIS A 805 38.92 -11.02 -27.43
N TRP A 806 37.83 -11.15 -26.65
CA TRP A 806 37.94 -11.09 -25.18
C TRP A 806 38.73 -12.24 -24.58
N ASN A 807 38.65 -13.43 -25.16
CA ASN A 807 39.44 -14.59 -24.71
C ASN A 807 40.95 -14.38 -24.96
N GLU A 808 41.33 -13.86 -26.12
CA GLU A 808 42.73 -13.51 -26.41
C GLU A 808 43.27 -12.53 -25.37
N LEU A 809 42.53 -11.49 -25.04
CA LEU A 809 42.91 -10.51 -24.02
C LEU A 809 42.96 -11.14 -22.62
N ALA A 810 42.05 -12.07 -22.30
CA ALA A 810 42.04 -12.80 -21.04
C ALA A 810 43.25 -13.75 -20.89
N GLU A 811 43.69 -14.38 -21.98
CA GLU A 811 44.88 -15.21 -21.97
C GLU A 811 46.15 -14.40 -21.71
N VAL A 812 46.26 -13.20 -22.35
CA VAL A 812 47.39 -12.28 -22.07
C VAL A 812 47.39 -11.86 -20.58
N TYR A 813 46.23 -11.57 -20.01
CA TYR A 813 46.14 -11.25 -18.60
C TYR A 813 46.55 -12.45 -17.71
N ASN A 814 46.05 -13.63 -17.98
CA ASN A 814 46.37 -14.83 -17.22
C ASN A 814 47.87 -15.15 -17.29
N ALA A 815 48.51 -14.99 -18.45
CA ALA A 815 49.94 -15.17 -18.61
C ALA A 815 50.76 -14.19 -17.75
N LYS A 816 50.34 -12.88 -17.73
CA LYS A 816 50.96 -11.87 -16.87
C LYS A 816 50.83 -12.22 -15.38
N MET A 817 49.62 -12.62 -14.94
CA MET A 817 49.38 -13.00 -13.55
C MET A 817 50.21 -14.21 -13.12
N LYS A 818 50.33 -15.21 -14.01
CA LYS A 818 51.16 -16.38 -13.74
C LYS A 818 52.65 -16.01 -13.63
N ALA A 819 53.14 -15.11 -14.50
CA ALA A 819 54.52 -14.63 -14.38
C ALA A 819 54.77 -13.90 -13.05
N ILE A 820 53.85 -13.06 -12.60
CA ILE A 820 53.93 -12.34 -11.33
C ILE A 820 53.89 -13.35 -10.15
N GLU A 821 53.05 -14.39 -10.19
CA GLU A 821 53.00 -15.44 -9.18
C GLU A 821 54.29 -16.25 -9.12
N ASP A 822 54.84 -16.60 -10.29
CA ASP A 822 56.10 -17.37 -10.39
C ASP A 822 57.30 -16.54 -9.88
N GLU A 823 57.32 -15.23 -10.18
CA GLU A 823 58.31 -14.31 -9.66
C GLU A 823 58.21 -14.14 -8.12
N LYS A 824 56.99 -14.02 -7.62
CA LYS A 824 56.75 -13.97 -6.16
C LYS A 824 57.17 -15.25 -5.44
N LYS A 825 56.85 -16.39 -6.02
CA LYS A 825 57.33 -17.71 -5.46
C LYS A 825 58.83 -17.79 -5.42
N LYS A 826 59.53 -17.34 -6.48
CA LYS A 826 60.99 -17.31 -6.51
C LYS A 826 61.56 -16.40 -5.43
N LEU A 827 60.97 -15.22 -5.20
CA LEU A 827 61.37 -14.31 -4.12
C LEU A 827 61.13 -14.93 -2.76
N GLU A 828 59.98 -15.54 -2.52
CA GLU A 828 59.68 -16.28 -1.26
C GLU A 828 60.64 -17.46 -1.02
N GLU A 829 61.01 -18.18 -2.05
CA GLU A 829 62.01 -19.27 -1.98
C GLU A 829 63.44 -18.74 -1.71
N GLU A 830 63.82 -17.58 -2.29
CA GLU A 830 65.11 -16.96 -2.06
C GLU A 830 65.17 -16.34 -0.63
N GLU A 831 64.11 -15.77 -0.13
CA GLU A 831 64.01 -15.27 1.25
C GLU A 831 64.04 -16.41 2.26
N ALA A 832 63.41 -17.55 1.99
CA ALA A 832 63.48 -18.77 2.77
C ALA A 832 64.91 -19.36 2.78
N LYS A 833 65.60 -19.32 1.65
CA LYS A 833 67.01 -19.76 1.54
C LYS A 833 68.01 -18.81 2.27
N LYS A 834 67.67 -17.52 2.36
CA LYS A 834 68.53 -16.52 3.09
C LYS A 834 68.30 -16.51 4.60
N GLY A 835 67.41 -17.32 5.15
CA GLY A 835 67.20 -17.51 6.61
C GLY A 835 66.68 -16.25 7.35
N ILE A 836 66.08 -15.32 6.62
CA ILE A 836 65.47 -14.13 7.20
C ILE A 836 64.10 -14.51 7.76
N LYS A 837 64.03 -14.74 9.09
CA LYS A 837 62.76 -14.82 9.79
C LYS A 837 62.10 -13.44 9.70
N VAL A 838 61.21 -13.26 8.77
CA VAL A 838 60.35 -12.09 8.74
C VAL A 838 59.47 -12.14 9.98
N LYS A 839 59.64 -11.14 10.90
CA LYS A 839 58.74 -10.92 12.02
C LYS A 839 57.32 -10.80 11.48
N GLN A 840 56.50 -11.80 11.81
CA GLN A 840 55.07 -11.70 11.63
C GLN A 840 54.51 -10.51 12.48
N GLY A 841 54.33 -9.39 11.88
CA GLY A 841 53.71 -8.21 12.48
C GLY A 841 53.69 -7.10 11.47
N LEU A 842 52.54 -6.94 10.89
CA LEU A 842 52.01 -5.76 10.19
C LEU A 842 51.53 -6.03 8.76
N HIS A 843 50.24 -5.89 8.62
CA HIS A 843 49.46 -5.78 7.38
C HIS A 843 49.37 -7.03 6.48
N ARG A 844 48.57 -8.01 6.89
CA ARG A 844 47.81 -8.84 5.95
C ARG A 844 46.55 -8.07 5.51
N SER A 845 46.73 -7.11 4.67
CA SER A 845 45.63 -6.59 3.86
C SER A 845 46.04 -6.70 2.41
N SER A 846 45.21 -7.37 1.63
CA SER A 846 45.19 -7.39 0.16
C SER A 846 46.33 -8.10 -0.56
N LEU A 847 45.92 -9.09 -1.24
CA LEU A 847 46.37 -9.74 -2.51
C LEU A 847 46.45 -11.28 -2.36
N ARG A 848 45.28 -11.89 -2.18
CA ARG A 848 45.09 -13.25 -2.68
C ARG A 848 44.09 -13.20 -3.83
N PRO A 849 44.38 -13.70 -5.02
CA PRO A 849 43.39 -13.89 -6.04
C PRO A 849 42.41 -14.98 -5.56
N ARG A 850 41.25 -14.57 -5.09
CA ARG A 850 40.13 -15.49 -4.77
C ARG A 850 39.42 -15.92 -6.03
N SER A 851 40.13 -16.68 -6.91
CA SER A 851 39.56 -17.25 -8.14
C SER A 851 38.40 -18.22 -7.89
N LYS A 852 38.34 -18.85 -6.70
CA LYS A 852 37.22 -19.74 -6.33
C LYS A 852 35.97 -18.99 -5.82
N THR A 853 36.14 -17.80 -5.29
CA THR A 853 35.00 -17.03 -4.76
C THR A 853 34.23 -16.33 -5.89
N PHE A 854 34.88 -15.99 -6.99
CA PHE A 854 34.23 -15.40 -8.15
C PHE A 854 33.24 -16.36 -8.84
N LEU A 855 33.62 -17.63 -8.95
CA LEU A 855 32.71 -18.66 -9.46
C LEU A 855 31.54 -18.92 -8.48
N ILE A 856 31.78 -18.77 -7.18
CA ILE A 856 30.75 -19.01 -6.13
C ILE A 856 29.76 -17.85 -6.07
N CYS A 857 30.18 -16.60 -6.20
CA CYS A 857 29.24 -15.47 -6.23
C CYS A 857 28.38 -15.48 -7.50
N PHE A 858 28.95 -15.81 -8.66
CA PHE A 858 28.14 -15.99 -9.87
C PHE A 858 27.23 -17.24 -9.76
N PHE A 859 27.68 -18.33 -9.12
CA PHE A 859 26.85 -19.51 -8.89
C PHE A 859 25.78 -19.35 -7.82
N VAL A 860 25.97 -18.53 -6.82
CA VAL A 860 24.96 -18.28 -5.75
C VAL A 860 23.77 -17.49 -6.30
N VAL A 861 24.03 -16.48 -7.11
CA VAL A 861 22.93 -15.75 -7.80
C VAL A 861 22.20 -16.67 -8.80
N PHE A 862 22.89 -17.64 -9.42
CA PHE A 862 22.32 -18.52 -10.43
C PHE A 862 21.75 -19.85 -9.89
N ARG A 863 22.14 -20.30 -8.68
CA ARG A 863 21.66 -21.58 -8.12
C ARG A 863 20.30 -21.49 -7.46
N LEU A 864 19.81 -20.29 -7.14
CA LEU A 864 18.46 -20.09 -6.60
C LEU A 864 17.36 -20.12 -7.68
N ALA A 865 17.73 -20.10 -8.96
CA ALA A 865 16.77 -20.09 -10.06
C ALA A 865 16.62 -21.45 -10.78
N GLY A 866 17.28 -22.52 -10.34
CA GLY A 866 17.32 -23.80 -11.06
C GLY A 866 17.34 -25.02 -10.14
N GLY A 867 16.30 -25.29 -9.38
CA GLY A 867 16.22 -26.45 -8.51
C GLY A 867 14.82 -27.04 -8.41
N GLY A 868 14.41 -27.73 -9.45
CA GLY A 868 13.31 -28.70 -9.37
C GLY A 868 13.88 -30.12 -9.54
N GLY A 869 13.80 -30.91 -8.47
CA GLY A 869 14.06 -32.38 -8.60
C GLY A 869 14.85 -33.03 -7.46
N GLY A 870 14.12 -33.52 -6.45
CA GLY A 870 14.33 -34.75 -5.71
C GLY A 870 15.58 -34.97 -4.86
N GLY A 871 15.39 -35.23 -3.54
CA GLY A 871 16.21 -36.11 -2.74
C GLY A 871 16.92 -35.54 -1.52
N GLU A 872 16.32 -35.79 -0.35
CA GLU A 872 16.88 -36.02 1.00
C GLU A 872 17.96 -35.12 1.63
N GLY A 873 17.56 -34.47 2.73
CA GLY A 873 18.35 -34.40 3.97
C GLY A 873 19.39 -33.27 4.07
N GLY A 874 19.08 -32.17 4.74
CA GLY A 874 20.12 -31.27 5.19
C GLY A 874 19.60 -29.85 5.57
N LYS A 875 19.59 -29.57 6.84
CA LYS A 875 19.15 -28.33 7.51
C LYS A 875 19.57 -27.09 6.74
N SER A 876 18.55 -26.36 6.25
CA SER A 876 18.67 -25.02 5.66
C SER A 876 18.74 -23.96 6.76
N LYS A 877 19.88 -23.30 6.89
CA LYS A 877 19.93 -21.98 7.50
C LYS A 877 19.52 -20.97 6.45
N THR A 878 18.38 -20.41 6.63
CA THR A 878 17.85 -19.26 5.87
C THR A 878 18.83 -18.09 5.99
N CYS A 879 19.37 -17.69 4.86
CA CYS A 879 20.08 -16.43 4.72
C CYS A 879 19.17 -15.49 3.92
N THR A 880 18.54 -14.57 4.63
CA THR A 880 17.75 -13.48 4.05
C THR A 880 18.73 -12.42 3.53
N VAL A 881 19.02 -12.45 2.24
CA VAL A 881 19.55 -11.30 1.48
C VAL A 881 19.26 -11.54 0.01
N CYS A 882 18.27 -10.89 -0.50
CA CYS A 882 18.21 -10.38 -1.87
C CYS A 882 17.27 -9.21 -1.89
#